data_10ca89a8bf28e2543237b1bdee8d2e79
#
_entry.id   10ca89a8bf28e2543237b1bdee8d2e79
#
_cell.length_a   1.000
_cell.length_b   1.000
_cell.length_c   1.000
_cell.angle_alpha   90.00
_cell.angle_beta   90.00
_cell.angle_gamma   90.00
#
_symmetry.space_group_name_H-M   'P 1'
#
loop_
_entity.id
_entity.type
_entity.pdbx_description
1 polymer ?
#
loop_
_entity_poly.entity_id
_entity_poly.type
_entity_poly.pdbx_seq_one_letter_code
_entity_poly.pdbx_strand_id
1 'polypeptide(L)'
;MRHVAAIEHRIQDLRFAVRQLLRYRGFASVAVIVLALGIAASTSIFAFVDATLIRPLPYERPSRLFTVFGARQEAAASQNRGAASYLDFLDWRERGGRTFGSLGAYDVRAGFTLITPDGSEPVAGLRVSSGFFDTLGVRPLLGRTFQPDEEGRSAPATAMLSYSAWQTRFHGSPDVLGRTVTLQSPWLSSGEPHVIIGVLPPDFHFTLAARADFWATIRGVQGCWEARACRSLEVVGRLADGVSAQAASTEMTAVIEHLRRVYPNDHRNAETARLVALSDVMLGDVRPVLLMLLSGAGLLLVIACINVVSLLLARTDSRTREMAVRNALGASSRRLALQFATEAVVLTVAAGVLGVALASLGIRFLTSLLTEDMVSRMPYLQGIGMNLRLAVFGGAVSTGAAVVFALTPLLRTSMSQTLDGLKEGTRGAAGTSWRRLGSHLVVAELAIAAMLMASAGLLAKGLYLFLHVDAGFNTHQLALVSVTPVSIGTGMAAADREPVGVLARLVAERVGALPGVESVGYADSLPLRPGLAPSSSFWIVGRAADRQITDDWPVRRVSAHYFKALQATLVGGRDFSEDEVASVRPVMIINQTAAQRYFQGEDPIGRSIAFGGPSSPAREIVGIVADIKDGPPETPSHPSAYVPFDQAGFALFVRTRHNESALFPSLVAAIQEIRPDVMVAGLTSMTERLHTLPSAVMNQSLVWLVGGFAAVALVLSVVGLYGVVAYTVGQRAREIGIRMALGAVPQSVYRLVLGEAVRLVAIGAGLGALGAVTAGSFMRHLLFDVEPWDVPTMVAVACLLTICVLLASYLPARRAAGVNPVDVLRAE
;
A
#
# COMPACT_ATOMS: atom_id res chain seq x y z
N MET A 1 -41.83 -19.40 39.66
CA MET A 1 -42.59 -18.18 39.42
C MET A 1 -41.76 -16.91 39.19
N ARG A 2 -40.71 -16.59 39.98
CA ARG A 2 -39.89 -15.36 39.79
C ARG A 2 -39.16 -15.30 38.44
N HIS A 3 -38.71 -16.44 37.91
CA HIS A 3 -38.04 -16.49 36.61
C HIS A 3 -38.99 -16.30 35.41
N VAL A 4 -40.20 -16.81 35.47
CA VAL A 4 -41.23 -16.69 34.41
C VAL A 4 -41.69 -15.23 34.33
N ALA A 5 -41.99 -14.58 35.46
CA ALA A 5 -42.37 -13.16 35.54
C ALA A 5 -41.24 -12.22 35.01
N ALA A 6 -39.95 -12.58 35.24
CA ALA A 6 -38.82 -11.81 34.71
C ALA A 6 -38.69 -11.93 33.20
N ILE A 7 -38.97 -13.10 32.60
CA ILE A 7 -38.98 -13.31 31.16
C ILE A 7 -40.16 -12.59 30.50
N GLU A 8 -41.34 -12.67 31.06
CA GLU A 8 -42.52 -11.93 30.56
C GLU A 8 -42.30 -10.42 30.54
N HIS A 9 -41.71 -9.86 31.59
CA HIS A 9 -41.37 -8.42 31.61
C HIS A 9 -40.34 -8.04 30.54
N ARG A 10 -39.31 -8.84 30.26
CA ARG A 10 -38.35 -8.58 29.19
C ARG A 10 -39.00 -8.64 27.81
N ILE A 11 -39.91 -9.58 27.56
CA ILE A 11 -40.64 -9.65 26.30
C ILE A 11 -41.53 -8.42 26.11
N GLN A 12 -42.18 -7.94 27.17
CA GLN A 12 -43.00 -6.74 27.14
C GLN A 12 -42.15 -5.50 26.85
N ASP A 13 -40.98 -5.37 27.47
CA ASP A 13 -40.04 -4.26 27.26
C ASP A 13 -39.53 -4.30 25.80
N LEU A 14 -39.21 -5.48 25.23
CA LEU A 14 -38.82 -5.65 23.83
C LEU A 14 -39.92 -5.23 22.87
N ARG A 15 -41.14 -5.72 23.06
CA ARG A 15 -42.31 -5.33 22.25
C ARG A 15 -42.57 -3.83 22.31
N PHE A 16 -42.43 -3.25 23.47
CA PHE A 16 -42.55 -1.79 23.64
C PHE A 16 -41.45 -1.05 22.88
N ALA A 17 -40.21 -1.45 23.02
CA ALA A 17 -39.06 -0.84 22.30
C ALA A 17 -39.28 -0.87 20.78
N VAL A 18 -39.66 -2.02 20.21
CA VAL A 18 -39.95 -2.16 18.78
C VAL A 18 -41.09 -1.25 18.33
N ARG A 19 -42.22 -1.25 19.03
CA ARG A 19 -43.38 -0.37 18.71
C ARG A 19 -42.99 1.10 18.76
N GLN A 20 -42.18 1.48 19.73
CA GLN A 20 -41.71 2.83 19.91
C GLN A 20 -40.76 3.29 18.81
N LEU A 21 -39.87 2.43 18.38
CA LEU A 21 -38.99 2.71 17.23
C LEU A 21 -39.78 2.82 15.93
N LEU A 22 -40.77 1.95 15.73
CA LEU A 22 -41.68 2.00 14.56
C LEU A 22 -42.58 3.25 14.56
N ARG A 23 -42.94 3.79 15.72
CA ARG A 23 -43.70 5.05 15.83
C ARG A 23 -42.89 6.28 15.41
N TYR A 24 -41.56 6.27 15.70
CA TYR A 24 -40.63 7.36 15.37
C TYR A 24 -39.66 6.93 14.25
N ARG A 25 -40.19 6.54 13.09
CA ARG A 25 -39.44 5.95 11.97
C ARG A 25 -38.26 6.81 11.53
N GLY A 26 -38.42 8.14 11.45
CA GLY A 26 -37.34 9.04 11.00
C GLY A 26 -36.11 8.99 11.90
N PHE A 27 -36.32 9.06 13.24
CA PHE A 27 -35.24 8.91 14.20
C PHE A 27 -34.57 7.54 14.13
N ALA A 28 -35.38 6.47 14.14
CA ALA A 28 -34.86 5.11 14.15
C ALA A 28 -34.05 4.81 12.88
N SER A 29 -34.55 5.24 11.70
CA SER A 29 -33.84 5.03 10.43
C SER A 29 -32.50 5.77 10.40
N VAL A 30 -32.47 7.04 10.78
CA VAL A 30 -31.22 7.82 10.81
C VAL A 30 -30.22 7.17 11.77
N ALA A 31 -30.62 6.83 12.99
CA ALA A 31 -29.74 6.23 13.98
C ALA A 31 -29.20 4.86 13.52
N VAL A 32 -30.06 4.00 12.94
CA VAL A 32 -29.67 2.69 12.40
C VAL A 32 -28.71 2.85 11.21
N ILE A 33 -28.99 3.73 10.25
CA ILE A 33 -28.15 3.94 9.08
C ILE A 33 -26.78 4.50 9.48
N VAL A 34 -26.74 5.53 10.32
CA VAL A 34 -25.49 6.16 10.78
C VAL A 34 -24.61 5.14 11.49
N LEU A 35 -25.19 4.37 12.43
CA LEU A 35 -24.42 3.36 13.16
C LEU A 35 -24.01 2.18 12.26
N ALA A 36 -24.90 1.74 11.37
CA ALA A 36 -24.60 0.67 10.41
C ALA A 36 -23.44 1.03 9.47
N LEU A 37 -23.35 2.28 9.02
CA LEU A 37 -22.21 2.76 8.22
C LEU A 37 -20.90 2.70 9.00
N GLY A 38 -20.89 3.12 10.27
CA GLY A 38 -19.70 3.03 11.13
C GLY A 38 -19.25 1.57 11.37
N ILE A 39 -20.22 0.68 11.66
CA ILE A 39 -19.94 -0.76 11.83
C ILE A 39 -19.45 -1.39 10.53
N ALA A 40 -20.09 -1.05 9.39
CA ALA A 40 -19.71 -1.56 8.07
C ALA A 40 -18.28 -1.16 7.71
N ALA A 41 -17.92 0.12 7.84
CA ALA A 41 -16.58 0.60 7.58
C ALA A 41 -15.54 -0.12 8.43
N SER A 42 -15.76 -0.20 9.75
CA SER A 42 -14.83 -0.87 10.68
C SER A 42 -14.68 -2.35 10.38
N THR A 43 -15.79 -3.06 10.09
CA THR A 43 -15.77 -4.50 9.79
C THR A 43 -15.13 -4.79 8.43
N SER A 44 -15.36 -3.94 7.42
CA SER A 44 -14.73 -4.09 6.10
C SER A 44 -13.21 -3.94 6.18
N ILE A 45 -12.71 -2.93 6.87
CA ILE A 45 -11.26 -2.75 7.03
C ILE A 45 -10.67 -3.86 7.91
N PHE A 46 -11.38 -4.27 8.96
CA PHE A 46 -10.93 -5.38 9.80
C PHE A 46 -10.78 -6.70 9.01
N ALA A 47 -11.56 -6.90 7.94
CA ALA A 47 -11.40 -8.07 7.07
C ALA A 47 -10.00 -8.13 6.42
N PHE A 48 -9.48 -6.99 5.99
CA PHE A 48 -8.12 -6.89 5.45
C PHE A 48 -7.07 -7.06 6.55
N VAL A 49 -7.30 -6.49 7.72
CA VAL A 49 -6.42 -6.68 8.89
C VAL A 49 -6.39 -8.15 9.32
N ASP A 50 -7.55 -8.84 9.38
CA ASP A 50 -7.61 -10.28 9.71
C ASP A 50 -6.84 -11.10 8.68
N ALA A 51 -7.07 -10.85 7.38
CA ALA A 51 -6.44 -11.60 6.31
C ALA A 51 -4.92 -11.40 6.25
N THR A 52 -4.44 -10.20 6.58
CA THR A 52 -3.03 -9.81 6.39
C THR A 52 -2.20 -9.92 7.66
N LEU A 53 -2.72 -9.46 8.81
CA LEU A 53 -1.94 -9.33 10.04
C LEU A 53 -2.26 -10.39 11.09
N ILE A 54 -3.50 -10.92 11.13
CA ILE A 54 -3.95 -11.83 12.18
C ILE A 54 -3.82 -13.28 11.74
N ARG A 55 -4.12 -13.59 10.48
CA ARG A 55 -3.92 -14.95 9.96
C ARG A 55 -2.43 -15.24 9.83
N PRO A 56 -1.96 -16.39 10.33
CA PRO A 56 -0.58 -16.77 10.12
C PRO A 56 -0.33 -17.02 8.64
N LEU A 57 0.89 -16.72 8.19
CA LEU A 57 1.35 -17.10 6.85
C LEU A 57 1.15 -18.61 6.63
N PRO A 58 0.83 -19.05 5.39
CA PRO A 58 0.55 -20.45 5.07
C PRO A 58 1.81 -21.32 5.02
N TYR A 59 2.73 -21.13 5.97
CA TYR A 59 3.98 -21.86 6.08
C TYR A 59 4.05 -22.61 7.40
N GLU A 60 4.83 -23.66 7.43
CA GLU A 60 5.07 -24.39 8.69
C GLU A 60 5.85 -23.51 9.67
N ARG A 61 5.31 -23.33 10.90
CA ARG A 61 5.92 -22.51 11.99
C ARG A 61 6.49 -21.17 11.47
N PRO A 62 5.65 -20.26 10.93
CA PRO A 62 6.11 -19.06 10.23
C PRO A 62 6.89 -18.09 11.12
N SER A 63 6.71 -18.13 12.43
CA SER A 63 7.48 -17.31 13.40
C SER A 63 8.97 -17.68 13.45
N ARG A 64 9.38 -18.77 12.83
CA ARG A 64 10.79 -19.24 12.77
C ARG A 64 11.43 -18.98 11.41
N LEU A 65 10.69 -18.39 10.47
CA LEU A 65 11.20 -18.02 9.14
C LEU A 65 11.73 -16.60 9.16
N PHE A 66 12.98 -16.44 8.73
CA PHE A 66 13.67 -15.17 8.64
C PHE A 66 14.32 -15.02 7.28
N THR A 67 14.30 -13.81 6.74
CA THR A 67 15.14 -13.45 5.61
C THR A 67 16.49 -12.96 6.13
N VAL A 68 17.57 -13.46 5.52
CA VAL A 68 18.94 -13.13 5.87
C VAL A 68 19.49 -12.15 4.84
N PHE A 69 19.88 -10.95 5.30
CA PHE A 69 20.47 -9.92 4.47
C PHE A 69 21.91 -9.61 4.93
N GLY A 70 22.79 -9.37 3.97
CA GLY A 70 24.03 -8.65 4.24
C GLY A 70 23.71 -7.16 4.40
N ALA A 71 23.92 -6.59 5.58
CA ALA A 71 23.57 -5.21 5.89
C ALA A 71 24.81 -4.35 6.06
N ARG A 72 24.88 -3.18 5.42
CA ARG A 72 25.90 -2.14 5.71
C ARG A 72 25.51 -1.38 6.97
N GLN A 73 26.48 -1.09 7.84
CA GLN A 73 26.23 -0.40 9.11
C GLN A 73 25.64 1.02 8.97
N GLU A 74 25.88 1.69 7.85
CA GLU A 74 25.54 3.12 7.66
C GLU A 74 24.29 3.35 6.80
N ALA A 75 23.69 2.34 6.17
CA ALA A 75 22.55 2.52 5.27
C ALA A 75 21.22 2.45 6.01
N ALA A 76 20.27 3.30 5.60
CA ALA A 76 18.91 3.30 6.13
C ALA A 76 18.24 1.92 5.95
N ALA A 77 17.37 1.54 6.87
CA ALA A 77 16.79 0.18 6.98
C ALA A 77 16.10 -0.34 5.71
N SER A 78 15.53 0.55 4.88
CA SER A 78 14.87 0.22 3.62
C SER A 78 15.81 0.02 2.44
N GLN A 79 17.02 0.63 2.49
CA GLN A 79 18.03 0.57 1.43
C GLN A 79 19.07 -0.54 1.68
N ASN A 80 19.00 -1.22 2.81
CA ASN A 80 20.05 -2.09 3.35
C ASN A 80 19.72 -3.59 3.16
N ARG A 81 18.95 -3.94 2.13
CA ARG A 81 18.67 -5.33 1.77
C ARG A 81 19.67 -5.80 0.72
N GLY A 82 20.87 -6.18 1.15
CA GLY A 82 21.89 -6.76 0.27
C GLY A 82 21.51 -8.16 -0.15
N ALA A 83 21.32 -8.38 -1.45
CA ALA A 83 21.18 -9.71 -2.02
C ALA A 83 22.49 -10.50 -1.86
N ALA A 84 22.41 -11.82 -1.72
CA ALA A 84 23.58 -12.70 -1.69
C ALA A 84 23.98 -13.11 -3.11
N SER A 85 25.26 -13.44 -3.32
CA SER A 85 25.69 -14.19 -4.47
C SER A 85 25.38 -15.70 -4.28
N TYR A 86 25.36 -16.46 -5.34
CA TYR A 86 25.17 -17.91 -5.24
C TYR A 86 26.28 -18.58 -4.42
N LEU A 87 27.53 -18.15 -4.61
CA LEU A 87 28.66 -18.68 -3.85
C LEU A 87 28.59 -18.31 -2.36
N ASP A 88 28.13 -17.10 -2.04
CA ASP A 88 27.92 -16.71 -0.65
C ASP A 88 26.78 -17.51 -0.01
N PHE A 89 25.71 -17.75 -0.75
CA PHE A 89 24.60 -18.61 -0.29
C PHE A 89 25.10 -20.04 0.03
N LEU A 90 25.97 -20.64 -0.79
CA LEU A 90 26.54 -21.95 -0.52
C LEU A 90 27.35 -21.95 0.76
N ASP A 91 28.22 -20.94 0.96
CA ASP A 91 28.98 -20.78 2.19
C ASP A 91 28.07 -20.57 3.42
N TRP A 92 27.02 -19.77 3.28
CA TRP A 92 26.04 -19.55 4.35
C TRP A 92 25.30 -20.83 4.72
N ARG A 93 24.91 -21.65 3.73
CA ARG A 93 24.24 -22.93 3.92
C ARG A 93 25.15 -23.95 4.63
N GLU A 94 26.41 -24.00 4.25
CA GLU A 94 27.37 -24.92 4.86
C GLU A 94 27.74 -24.50 6.30
N ARG A 95 28.00 -23.21 6.53
CA ARG A 95 28.53 -22.71 7.82
C ARG A 95 27.44 -22.30 8.82
N GLY A 96 26.26 -21.93 8.37
CA GLY A 96 25.11 -21.52 9.19
C GLY A 96 24.30 -22.68 9.77
N GLY A 97 24.69 -23.92 9.54
CA GLY A 97 23.91 -25.12 9.92
C GLY A 97 23.73 -25.37 11.43
N ARG A 98 24.36 -24.56 12.30
CA ARG A 98 24.15 -24.66 13.76
C ARG A 98 22.93 -23.87 14.22
N THR A 99 22.63 -22.75 13.59
CA THR A 99 21.55 -21.84 13.95
C THR A 99 20.35 -21.97 13.01
N PHE A 100 20.56 -22.41 11.78
CA PHE A 100 19.48 -22.66 10.83
C PHE A 100 19.28 -24.18 10.64
N GLY A 101 18.05 -24.64 10.80
CA GLY A 101 17.67 -25.99 10.45
C GLY A 101 17.65 -26.21 8.94
N SER A 102 17.37 -25.16 8.17
CA SER A 102 17.43 -25.12 6.71
C SER A 102 17.56 -23.69 6.18
N LEU A 103 18.22 -23.56 5.03
CA LEU A 103 18.33 -22.30 4.27
C LEU A 103 17.89 -22.55 2.83
N GLY A 104 17.04 -21.67 2.32
CA GLY A 104 16.59 -21.63 0.93
C GLY A 104 16.89 -20.25 0.33
N ALA A 105 17.16 -20.23 -0.96
CA ALA A 105 17.39 -19.01 -1.70
C ALA A 105 16.47 -18.92 -2.93
N TYR A 106 16.16 -17.68 -3.35
CA TYR A 106 15.42 -17.42 -4.58
C TYR A 106 16.05 -16.25 -5.34
N ASP A 107 15.96 -16.31 -6.68
CA ASP A 107 16.46 -15.24 -7.54
C ASP A 107 15.39 -14.16 -7.69
N VAL A 108 15.71 -12.92 -7.32
CA VAL A 108 14.80 -11.77 -7.41
C VAL A 108 14.50 -11.36 -8.87
N ARG A 109 15.27 -11.87 -9.82
CA ARG A 109 15.09 -11.63 -11.26
C ARG A 109 14.07 -12.61 -11.83
N ALA A 110 12.80 -12.39 -11.51
CA ALA A 110 11.69 -13.27 -11.88
C ALA A 110 11.32 -13.20 -13.37
N GLY A 111 10.73 -14.29 -13.85
CA GLY A 111 10.14 -14.41 -15.18
C GLY A 111 10.84 -15.44 -16.06
N PHE A 112 10.03 -16.08 -16.90
CA PHE A 112 10.47 -16.95 -17.98
C PHE A 112 9.70 -16.61 -19.25
N THR A 113 10.23 -17.02 -20.39
CA THR A 113 9.48 -17.17 -21.63
C THR A 113 9.17 -18.66 -21.80
N LEU A 114 7.90 -19.02 -21.82
CA LEU A 114 7.45 -20.36 -22.15
C LEU A 114 7.42 -20.50 -23.69
N ILE A 115 8.16 -21.46 -24.20
CA ILE A 115 8.25 -21.74 -25.63
C ILE A 115 7.39 -22.95 -25.92
N THR A 116 6.42 -22.78 -26.82
CA THR A 116 5.52 -23.82 -27.29
C THR A 116 5.63 -23.97 -28.80
N PRO A 117 5.12 -25.06 -29.41
CA PRO A 117 5.09 -25.19 -30.90
C PRO A 117 4.29 -24.07 -31.58
N ASP A 118 3.31 -23.50 -30.90
CA ASP A 118 2.41 -22.46 -31.42
C ASP A 118 2.96 -21.03 -31.21
N GLY A 119 4.09 -20.87 -30.53
CA GLY A 119 4.71 -19.57 -30.26
C GLY A 119 5.38 -19.48 -28.89
N SER A 120 5.68 -18.27 -28.49
CA SER A 120 6.31 -17.98 -27.20
C SER A 120 5.48 -16.96 -26.41
N GLU A 121 5.39 -17.17 -25.11
CA GLU A 121 4.67 -16.25 -24.21
C GLU A 121 5.45 -15.97 -22.92
N PRO A 122 5.39 -14.73 -22.39
CA PRO A 122 5.97 -14.42 -21.10
C PRO A 122 5.14 -15.11 -20.00
N VAL A 123 5.82 -15.82 -19.11
CA VAL A 123 5.20 -16.45 -17.96
C VAL A 123 5.90 -16.02 -16.68
N ALA A 124 5.10 -15.85 -15.63
CA ALA A 124 5.65 -15.58 -14.32
C ALA A 124 6.41 -16.81 -13.81
N GLY A 125 7.62 -16.62 -13.32
CA GLY A 125 8.41 -17.73 -12.82
C GLY A 125 9.54 -17.30 -11.90
N LEU A 126 10.04 -18.25 -11.13
CA LEU A 126 11.07 -18.01 -10.14
C LEU A 126 12.08 -19.15 -10.13
N ARG A 127 13.33 -18.80 -9.91
CA ARG A 127 14.38 -19.77 -9.62
C ARG A 127 14.63 -19.85 -8.13
N VAL A 128 14.69 -21.07 -7.61
CA VAL A 128 14.88 -21.34 -6.19
C VAL A 128 15.96 -22.40 -5.95
N SER A 129 16.60 -22.37 -4.81
CA SER A 129 17.48 -23.45 -4.39
C SER A 129 16.69 -24.73 -4.12
N SER A 130 17.33 -25.86 -4.17
CA SER A 130 16.71 -27.18 -3.93
C SER A 130 15.98 -27.26 -2.58
N GLY A 131 16.55 -26.71 -1.51
CA GLY A 131 15.97 -26.70 -0.16
C GLY A 131 14.94 -25.59 0.11
N PHE A 132 14.52 -24.80 -0.88
CA PHE A 132 13.65 -23.66 -0.66
C PHE A 132 12.26 -24.04 -0.13
N PHE A 133 11.60 -25.02 -0.75
CA PHE A 133 10.27 -25.46 -0.31
C PHE A 133 10.32 -26.18 1.05
N ASP A 134 11.37 -26.93 1.32
CA ASP A 134 11.59 -27.59 2.61
C ASP A 134 11.82 -26.56 3.72
N THR A 135 12.52 -25.45 3.40
CA THR A 135 12.70 -24.33 4.32
C THR A 135 11.38 -23.67 4.67
N LEU A 136 10.45 -23.54 3.72
CA LEU A 136 9.10 -23.02 3.96
C LEU A 136 8.16 -24.06 4.56
N GLY A 137 8.53 -25.36 4.57
CA GLY A 137 7.68 -26.47 5.04
C GLY A 137 6.52 -26.75 4.08
N VAL A 138 6.72 -26.50 2.78
CA VAL A 138 5.70 -26.68 1.75
C VAL A 138 5.84 -28.04 1.09
N ARG A 139 4.77 -28.82 1.12
CA ARG A 139 4.69 -30.12 0.43
C ARG A 139 3.92 -29.96 -0.87
N PRO A 140 4.38 -30.55 -1.98
CA PRO A 140 3.66 -30.52 -3.24
C PRO A 140 2.34 -31.29 -3.15
N LEU A 141 1.34 -30.85 -3.94
CA LEU A 141 0.07 -31.57 -4.10
C LEU A 141 0.25 -32.84 -4.93
N LEU A 142 1.05 -32.75 -5.98
CA LEU A 142 1.43 -33.88 -6.85
C LEU A 142 2.95 -33.89 -7.02
N GLY A 143 3.53 -35.08 -7.11
CA GLY A 143 4.94 -35.25 -7.35
C GLY A 143 5.82 -34.97 -6.12
N ARG A 144 6.96 -34.34 -6.31
CA ARG A 144 7.98 -34.06 -5.29
C ARG A 144 8.55 -32.66 -5.37
N THR A 145 9.27 -32.23 -4.33
CA THR A 145 10.11 -31.01 -4.32
C THR A 145 11.45 -31.28 -5.03
N PHE A 146 12.21 -30.20 -5.22
CA PHE A 146 13.56 -30.29 -5.78
C PHE A 146 14.52 -31.06 -4.88
N GLN A 147 15.48 -31.77 -5.48
CA GLN A 147 16.53 -32.47 -4.77
C GLN A 147 17.88 -31.76 -4.90
N PRO A 148 18.86 -32.01 -4.03
CA PRO A 148 20.16 -31.33 -4.06
C PRO A 148 20.95 -31.55 -5.35
N ASP A 149 20.80 -32.70 -6.01
CA ASP A 149 21.43 -33.05 -7.29
C ASP A 149 20.79 -32.35 -8.50
N GLU A 150 19.64 -31.67 -8.29
CA GLU A 150 18.98 -30.82 -9.30
C GLU A 150 19.43 -29.38 -9.24
N GLU A 151 20.33 -29.01 -8.30
CA GLU A 151 20.95 -27.70 -8.15
C GLU A 151 22.40 -27.71 -8.71
N GLY A 152 22.77 -26.65 -9.45
CA GLY A 152 24.11 -26.54 -10.00
C GLY A 152 24.20 -26.69 -11.53
N ARG A 153 25.40 -26.44 -12.08
CA ARG A 153 25.61 -26.22 -13.53
C ARG A 153 25.23 -27.43 -14.41
N SER A 154 25.55 -28.64 -13.97
CA SER A 154 25.32 -29.87 -14.71
C SER A 154 24.06 -30.62 -14.30
N ALA A 155 23.26 -30.01 -13.40
CA ALA A 155 22.06 -30.61 -12.89
C ALA A 155 20.96 -30.72 -13.97
N PRO A 156 20.06 -31.71 -13.88
CA PRO A 156 18.94 -31.82 -14.78
C PRO A 156 18.01 -30.60 -14.60
N ALA A 157 17.45 -30.08 -15.70
CA ALA A 157 16.52 -28.99 -15.67
C ALA A 157 15.13 -29.50 -15.24
N THR A 158 14.71 -29.12 -14.05
CA THR A 158 13.41 -29.50 -13.48
C THR A 158 12.58 -28.30 -13.15
N ALA A 159 11.26 -28.45 -13.19
CA ALA A 159 10.31 -27.40 -12.85
C ALA A 159 9.15 -27.93 -12.01
N MET A 160 8.60 -27.07 -11.18
CA MET A 160 7.32 -27.26 -10.48
C MET A 160 6.32 -26.22 -10.97
N LEU A 161 5.04 -26.59 -10.96
CA LEU A 161 3.94 -25.69 -11.35
C LEU A 161 3.25 -25.13 -10.12
N SER A 162 2.77 -23.90 -10.22
CA SER A 162 1.73 -23.44 -9.31
C SER A 162 0.42 -24.18 -9.56
N TYR A 163 -0.47 -24.23 -8.56
CA TYR A 163 -1.79 -24.82 -8.73
C TYR A 163 -2.58 -24.14 -9.86
N SER A 164 -2.51 -22.81 -9.94
CA SER A 164 -3.21 -22.06 -10.98
C SER A 164 -2.69 -22.38 -12.39
N ALA A 165 -1.38 -22.45 -12.58
CA ALA A 165 -0.79 -22.80 -13.87
C ALA A 165 -1.14 -24.25 -14.28
N TRP A 166 -1.15 -25.19 -13.34
CA TRP A 166 -1.59 -26.55 -13.58
C TRP A 166 -3.06 -26.61 -14.04
N GLN A 167 -3.95 -25.85 -13.40
CA GLN A 167 -5.37 -25.81 -13.78
C GLN A 167 -5.60 -25.13 -15.13
N THR A 168 -4.99 -23.96 -15.36
CA THR A 168 -5.28 -23.16 -16.55
C THR A 168 -4.58 -23.65 -17.81
N ARG A 169 -3.33 -24.12 -17.69
CA ARG A 169 -2.48 -24.52 -18.83
C ARG A 169 -2.48 -26.02 -19.10
N PHE A 170 -2.67 -26.83 -18.06
CA PHE A 170 -2.64 -28.29 -18.16
C PHE A 170 -3.97 -28.97 -17.78
N HIS A 171 -5.03 -28.15 -17.65
CA HIS A 171 -6.42 -28.59 -17.39
C HIS A 171 -6.53 -29.52 -16.17
N GLY A 172 -5.65 -29.36 -15.17
CA GLY A 172 -5.66 -30.17 -13.96
C GLY A 172 -5.30 -31.67 -14.17
N SER A 173 -4.68 -32.01 -15.32
CA SER A 173 -4.31 -33.40 -15.61
C SER A 173 -3.20 -33.90 -14.69
N PRO A 174 -3.36 -35.07 -14.05
CA PRO A 174 -2.29 -35.68 -13.24
C PRO A 174 -1.10 -36.15 -14.10
N ASP A 175 -1.31 -36.39 -15.39
CA ASP A 175 -0.25 -36.80 -16.36
C ASP A 175 0.72 -35.66 -16.68
N VAL A 176 0.62 -34.52 -16.00
CA VAL A 176 1.55 -33.40 -16.15
C VAL A 176 2.97 -33.75 -15.63
N LEU A 177 3.05 -34.65 -14.66
CA LEU A 177 4.34 -35.12 -14.14
C LEU A 177 5.15 -35.87 -15.20
N GLY A 178 6.44 -35.52 -15.36
CA GLY A 178 7.31 -36.05 -16.39
C GLY A 178 7.18 -35.36 -17.75
N ARG A 179 6.20 -34.50 -17.98
CA ARG A 179 6.14 -33.68 -19.21
C ARG A 179 7.27 -32.67 -19.25
N THR A 180 7.74 -32.40 -20.44
CA THR A 180 8.80 -31.43 -20.69
C THR A 180 8.21 -30.13 -21.19
N VAL A 181 8.61 -29.00 -20.60
CA VAL A 181 8.31 -27.64 -21.03
C VAL A 181 9.60 -26.89 -21.30
N THR A 182 9.64 -26.09 -22.36
CA THR A 182 10.83 -25.29 -22.68
C THR A 182 10.69 -23.91 -22.07
N LEU A 183 11.56 -23.62 -21.09
CA LEU A 183 11.60 -22.32 -20.40
C LEU A 183 12.88 -21.57 -20.74
N GLN A 184 12.76 -20.34 -21.19
CA GLN A 184 13.89 -19.43 -21.41
C GLN A 184 13.89 -18.36 -20.31
N SER A 185 15.02 -18.22 -19.64
CA SER A 185 15.23 -17.10 -18.71
C SER A 185 15.62 -15.85 -19.48
N PRO A 186 15.25 -14.64 -19.03
CA PRO A 186 15.65 -13.38 -19.68
C PRO A 186 17.16 -13.20 -19.86
N TRP A 187 17.95 -13.92 -19.06
CA TRP A 187 19.41 -13.86 -19.05
C TRP A 187 20.08 -14.99 -19.86
N LEU A 188 19.28 -15.91 -20.39
CA LEU A 188 19.75 -17.02 -21.23
C LEU A 188 19.36 -16.75 -22.66
N SER A 189 20.31 -16.97 -23.54
CA SER A 189 20.11 -16.80 -24.98
C SER A 189 19.30 -17.93 -25.64
N SER A 190 18.98 -18.99 -24.89
CA SER A 190 18.22 -20.16 -25.42
C SER A 190 17.27 -20.72 -24.36
N GLY A 191 16.14 -21.26 -24.82
CA GLY A 191 15.24 -22.03 -23.99
C GLY A 191 15.83 -23.40 -23.61
N GLU A 192 15.62 -23.81 -22.37
CA GLU A 192 16.04 -25.12 -21.86
C GLU A 192 14.81 -26.00 -21.59
N PRO A 193 14.83 -27.29 -21.98
CA PRO A 193 13.77 -28.22 -21.66
C PRO A 193 13.81 -28.58 -20.17
N HIS A 194 12.71 -28.28 -19.44
CA HIS A 194 12.53 -28.58 -18.03
C HIS A 194 11.50 -29.70 -17.87
N VAL A 195 11.79 -30.68 -17.07
CA VAL A 195 10.85 -31.76 -16.72
C VAL A 195 10.00 -31.30 -15.54
N ILE A 196 8.69 -31.41 -15.67
CA ILE A 196 7.76 -31.11 -14.58
C ILE A 196 7.80 -32.24 -13.56
N ILE A 197 8.20 -31.92 -12.29
CA ILE A 197 8.38 -32.90 -11.21
C ILE A 197 7.35 -32.77 -10.12
N GLY A 198 6.60 -31.68 -10.05
CA GLY A 198 5.62 -31.46 -9.01
C GLY A 198 4.66 -30.31 -9.29
N VAL A 199 3.56 -30.30 -8.54
CA VAL A 199 2.55 -29.26 -8.52
C VAL A 199 2.38 -28.77 -7.08
N LEU A 200 2.45 -27.47 -6.88
CA LEU A 200 2.30 -26.83 -5.57
C LEU A 200 0.84 -26.84 -5.12
N PRO A 201 0.54 -26.81 -3.80
CA PRO A 201 -0.81 -26.78 -3.30
C PRO A 201 -1.51 -25.44 -3.60
N PRO A 202 -2.85 -25.41 -3.64
CA PRO A 202 -3.62 -24.20 -3.97
C PRO A 202 -3.39 -23.05 -2.99
N ASP A 203 -3.09 -23.35 -1.73
CA ASP A 203 -2.88 -22.34 -0.68
C ASP A 203 -1.43 -21.82 -0.64
N PHE A 204 -0.53 -22.35 -1.48
CA PHE A 204 0.84 -21.87 -1.52
C PHE A 204 0.96 -20.59 -2.32
N HIS A 205 1.44 -19.56 -1.64
CA HIS A 205 1.72 -18.25 -2.21
C HIS A 205 3.01 -17.68 -1.63
N PHE A 206 3.88 -17.20 -2.50
CA PHE A 206 5.12 -16.55 -2.09
C PHE A 206 5.12 -15.10 -2.61
N THR A 207 4.69 -14.17 -1.76
CA THR A 207 4.36 -12.78 -2.13
C THR A 207 5.57 -11.94 -2.52
N LEU A 208 6.78 -12.30 -2.03
CA LEU A 208 8.00 -11.55 -2.33
C LEU A 208 8.41 -11.61 -3.81
N ALA A 209 7.90 -12.62 -4.53
CA ALA A 209 8.27 -12.87 -5.90
C ALA A 209 7.14 -12.67 -6.92
N ALA A 210 6.05 -12.01 -6.55
CA ALA A 210 4.82 -11.94 -7.33
C ALA A 210 4.22 -13.34 -7.64
N ARG A 211 3.25 -13.42 -8.54
CA ARG A 211 2.69 -14.69 -8.99
C ARG A 211 3.75 -15.44 -9.79
N ALA A 212 4.12 -16.65 -9.37
CA ALA A 212 4.97 -17.52 -10.14
C ALA A 212 4.18 -18.74 -10.61
N ASP A 213 4.04 -18.88 -11.93
CA ASP A 213 3.40 -20.03 -12.57
C ASP A 213 4.34 -21.22 -12.65
N PHE A 214 5.64 -20.94 -12.87
CA PHE A 214 6.71 -21.94 -12.97
C PHE A 214 7.78 -21.67 -11.92
N TRP A 215 8.23 -22.72 -11.29
CA TRP A 215 9.34 -22.72 -10.34
C TRP A 215 10.43 -23.63 -10.88
N ALA A 216 11.63 -23.13 -11.04
CA ALA A 216 12.78 -23.89 -11.54
C ALA A 216 13.92 -23.85 -10.51
N THR A 217 14.83 -24.80 -10.59
CA THR A 217 16.01 -24.79 -9.73
C THR A 217 17.03 -23.75 -10.15
N ILE A 218 17.79 -23.24 -9.17
CA ILE A 218 18.99 -22.47 -9.44
C ILE A 218 20.02 -23.39 -10.05
N ARG A 219 20.28 -23.19 -11.34
CA ARG A 219 21.33 -23.88 -12.07
C ARG A 219 22.41 -22.86 -12.41
N GLY A 220 23.64 -23.12 -12.00
CA GLY A 220 24.77 -22.22 -12.26
C GLY A 220 24.96 -21.99 -13.76
N VAL A 221 24.47 -20.84 -14.25
CA VAL A 221 24.70 -20.42 -15.64
C VAL A 221 26.01 -19.64 -15.68
N GLN A 222 26.76 -19.76 -16.80
CA GLN A 222 28.03 -19.06 -16.99
C GLN A 222 27.95 -17.56 -16.62
N GLY A 223 28.98 -17.05 -16.00
CA GLY A 223 29.19 -15.65 -15.71
C GLY A 223 28.77 -15.23 -14.29
N CYS A 224 27.53 -14.82 -14.12
CA CYS A 224 27.05 -14.21 -12.87
C CYS A 224 27.11 -15.17 -11.66
N TRP A 225 26.81 -16.44 -11.83
CA TRP A 225 26.74 -17.41 -10.74
C TRP A 225 28.12 -17.88 -10.23
N GLU A 226 29.15 -17.69 -11.02
CA GLU A 226 30.55 -18.00 -10.67
C GLU A 226 31.26 -16.80 -10.01
N ALA A 227 30.62 -15.64 -9.99
CA ALA A 227 31.17 -14.42 -9.44
C ALA A 227 30.48 -14.01 -8.14
N ARG A 228 31.26 -13.85 -7.05
CA ARG A 228 30.75 -13.34 -5.76
C ARG A 228 30.23 -11.90 -5.86
N ALA A 229 30.73 -11.15 -6.83
CA ALA A 229 30.22 -9.79 -7.11
C ALA A 229 28.78 -9.79 -7.70
N CYS A 230 28.30 -10.94 -8.22
CA CYS A 230 26.96 -11.04 -8.78
C CYS A 230 25.94 -11.41 -7.70
N ARG A 231 25.34 -10.41 -7.09
CA ARG A 231 24.39 -10.54 -5.99
C ARG A 231 22.97 -10.42 -6.52
N SER A 232 22.24 -11.54 -6.55
CA SER A 232 20.87 -11.60 -7.06
C SER A 232 19.94 -12.49 -6.24
N LEU A 233 20.44 -13.16 -5.21
CA LEU A 233 19.67 -14.07 -4.40
C LEU A 233 19.23 -13.43 -3.09
N GLU A 234 17.97 -13.60 -2.77
CA GLU A 234 17.49 -13.43 -1.41
C GLU A 234 17.42 -14.77 -0.70
N VAL A 235 17.76 -14.77 0.59
CA VAL A 235 17.92 -16.00 1.38
C VAL A 235 16.89 -16.01 2.48
N VAL A 236 16.13 -17.11 2.58
CA VAL A 236 15.19 -17.40 3.67
C VAL A 236 15.74 -18.55 4.49
N GLY A 237 15.74 -18.38 5.80
CA GLY A 237 16.21 -19.41 6.75
C GLY A 237 15.15 -19.75 7.77
N ARG A 238 15.09 -21.03 8.11
CA ARG A 238 14.33 -21.54 9.25
C ARG A 238 15.26 -21.74 10.43
N LEU A 239 15.03 -21.02 11.53
CA LEU A 239 15.84 -21.17 12.73
C LEU A 239 15.72 -22.59 13.30
N ALA A 240 16.84 -23.14 13.80
CA ALA A 240 16.88 -24.42 14.52
C ALA A 240 16.13 -24.33 15.86
N ASP A 241 15.61 -25.46 16.39
CA ASP A 241 14.82 -25.46 17.63
C ASP A 241 15.59 -24.87 18.80
N GLY A 242 14.97 -23.92 19.52
CA GLY A 242 15.57 -23.23 20.67
C GLY A 242 16.54 -22.08 20.32
N VAL A 243 16.84 -21.83 19.05
CA VAL A 243 17.72 -20.74 18.62
C VAL A 243 16.97 -19.42 18.49
N SER A 244 17.54 -18.34 19.06
CA SER A 244 16.99 -16.99 18.92
C SER A 244 17.50 -16.31 17.62
N ALA A 245 16.71 -15.38 17.08
CA ALA A 245 17.13 -14.58 15.92
C ALA A 245 18.42 -13.80 16.16
N GLN A 246 18.65 -13.35 17.40
CA GLN A 246 19.88 -12.64 17.78
C GLN A 246 21.10 -13.55 17.70
N ALA A 247 21.00 -14.79 18.21
CA ALA A 247 22.10 -15.78 18.14
C ALA A 247 22.43 -16.12 16.68
N ALA A 248 21.40 -16.32 15.84
CA ALA A 248 21.56 -16.58 14.41
C ALA A 248 22.18 -15.38 13.67
N SER A 249 21.80 -14.14 14.00
CA SER A 249 22.38 -12.93 13.44
C SER A 249 23.87 -12.82 13.79
N THR A 250 24.26 -13.14 15.03
CA THR A 250 25.64 -13.11 15.48
C THR A 250 26.50 -14.15 14.73
N GLU A 251 26.00 -15.38 14.60
CA GLU A 251 26.70 -16.43 13.85
C GLU A 251 26.85 -16.08 12.37
N MET A 252 25.79 -15.62 11.72
CA MET A 252 25.83 -15.21 10.31
C MET A 252 26.75 -13.99 10.10
N THR A 253 26.83 -13.07 11.05
CA THR A 253 27.80 -11.96 11.01
C THR A 253 29.22 -12.49 11.05
N ALA A 254 29.49 -13.51 11.88
CA ALA A 254 30.82 -14.16 11.91
C ALA A 254 31.16 -14.88 10.59
N VAL A 255 30.16 -15.47 9.92
CA VAL A 255 30.32 -16.08 8.59
C VAL A 255 30.67 -15.01 7.55
N ILE A 256 29.92 -13.90 7.50
CA ILE A 256 30.18 -12.79 6.58
C ILE A 256 31.55 -12.18 6.82
N GLU A 257 31.94 -12.00 8.10
CA GLU A 257 33.25 -11.48 8.46
C GLU A 257 34.40 -12.45 8.04
N HIS A 258 34.14 -13.77 8.12
CA HIS A 258 35.09 -14.76 7.60
C HIS A 258 35.22 -14.64 6.07
N LEU A 259 34.11 -14.53 5.34
CA LEU A 259 34.11 -14.34 3.88
C LEU A 259 34.85 -13.04 3.49
N ARG A 260 34.68 -11.95 4.25
CA ARG A 260 35.40 -10.70 4.04
C ARG A 260 36.92 -10.88 4.15
N ARG A 261 37.35 -11.70 5.08
CA ARG A 261 38.81 -11.98 5.24
C ARG A 261 39.36 -12.86 4.10
N VAL A 262 38.58 -13.82 3.64
CA VAL A 262 39.00 -14.75 2.56
C VAL A 262 38.88 -14.11 1.18
N TYR A 263 37.83 -13.29 0.97
CA TYR A 263 37.52 -12.64 -0.31
C TYR A 263 37.41 -11.11 -0.14
N PRO A 264 38.50 -10.40 0.21
CA PRO A 264 38.43 -8.98 0.53
C PRO A 264 38.03 -8.09 -0.65
N ASN A 265 38.23 -8.54 -1.88
CA ASN A 265 37.83 -7.79 -3.06
C ASN A 265 36.32 -7.80 -3.32
N ASP A 266 35.64 -8.87 -2.94
CA ASP A 266 34.19 -9.06 -3.15
C ASP A 266 33.36 -8.57 -1.95
N HIS A 267 33.97 -8.52 -0.74
CA HIS A 267 33.31 -8.12 0.52
C HIS A 267 34.00 -6.89 1.15
N ARG A 268 34.15 -5.80 0.41
CA ARG A 268 34.90 -4.61 0.87
C ARG A 268 34.24 -3.85 2.00
N ASN A 269 32.91 -3.78 1.97
CA ASN A 269 32.15 -3.05 2.97
C ASN A 269 31.93 -3.94 4.19
N ALA A 270 32.03 -3.33 5.39
CA ALA A 270 31.69 -4.00 6.61
C ALA A 270 30.18 -4.32 6.59
N GLU A 271 29.86 -5.57 6.25
CA GLU A 271 28.49 -6.07 6.27
C GLU A 271 28.28 -6.87 7.56
N THR A 272 27.17 -6.65 8.19
CA THR A 272 26.65 -7.48 9.28
C THR A 272 25.49 -8.27 8.78
N ALA A 273 25.25 -9.46 9.34
CA ALA A 273 24.04 -10.20 9.02
C ALA A 273 22.84 -9.58 9.73
N ARG A 274 21.84 -9.20 8.98
CA ARG A 274 20.54 -8.77 9.52
C ARG A 274 19.49 -9.83 9.23
N LEU A 275 18.88 -10.34 10.29
CA LEU A 275 17.75 -11.23 10.20
C LEU A 275 16.46 -10.42 10.41
N VAL A 276 15.56 -10.50 9.43
CA VAL A 276 14.25 -9.88 9.50
C VAL A 276 13.20 -11.00 9.39
N ALA A 277 12.22 -11.01 10.29
CA ALA A 277 11.16 -12.01 10.21
C ALA A 277 10.51 -11.99 8.81
N LEU A 278 10.27 -13.15 8.22
CA LEU A 278 9.68 -13.25 6.87
C LEU A 278 8.33 -12.52 6.81
N SER A 279 7.53 -12.58 7.88
CA SER A 279 6.29 -11.80 8.02
C SER A 279 6.51 -10.30 7.90
N ASP A 280 7.59 -9.77 8.51
CA ASP A 280 7.87 -8.33 8.46
C ASP A 280 8.42 -7.89 7.10
N VAL A 281 9.10 -8.78 6.39
CA VAL A 281 9.53 -8.52 5.00
C VAL A 281 8.32 -8.49 4.06
N MET A 282 7.38 -9.42 4.25
CA MET A 282 6.19 -9.55 3.40
C MET A 282 5.13 -8.50 3.68
N LEU A 283 4.97 -8.09 4.93
CA LEU A 283 3.83 -7.30 5.41
C LEU A 283 4.24 -5.96 6.04
N GLY A 284 5.54 -5.72 6.21
CA GLY A 284 6.07 -4.56 6.97
C GLY A 284 5.56 -3.22 6.45
N ASP A 285 5.54 -3.06 5.13
CA ASP A 285 5.10 -1.82 4.48
C ASP A 285 3.56 -1.66 4.48
N VAL A 286 2.81 -2.76 4.54
CA VAL A 286 1.33 -2.75 4.52
C VAL A 286 0.75 -2.59 5.92
N ARG A 287 1.46 -3.04 6.97
CA ARG A 287 1.00 -2.99 8.36
C ARG A 287 0.61 -1.60 8.86
N PRO A 288 1.46 -0.55 8.73
CA PRO A 288 1.09 0.80 9.18
C PRO A 288 -0.10 1.35 8.41
N VAL A 289 -0.23 1.03 7.13
CA VAL A 289 -1.35 1.42 6.28
C VAL A 289 -2.66 0.82 6.79
N LEU A 290 -2.70 -0.49 7.05
CA LEU A 290 -3.90 -1.16 7.55
C LEU A 290 -4.30 -0.67 8.95
N LEU A 291 -3.34 -0.43 9.84
CA LEU A 291 -3.61 0.12 11.17
C LEU A 291 -4.15 1.55 11.09
N MET A 292 -3.65 2.36 10.16
CA MET A 292 -4.17 3.69 9.90
C MET A 292 -5.62 3.66 9.39
N LEU A 293 -5.91 2.81 8.41
CA LEU A 293 -7.26 2.62 7.87
C LEU A 293 -8.23 2.11 8.96
N LEU A 294 -7.78 1.17 9.79
CA LEU A 294 -8.58 0.68 10.92
C LEU A 294 -8.85 1.78 11.95
N SER A 295 -7.84 2.62 12.24
CA SER A 295 -8.00 3.78 13.12
C SER A 295 -8.98 4.79 12.55
N GLY A 296 -8.90 5.10 11.25
CA GLY A 296 -9.84 5.97 10.54
C GLY A 296 -11.28 5.45 10.58
N ALA A 297 -11.46 4.15 10.33
CA ALA A 297 -12.77 3.51 10.45
C ALA A 297 -13.29 3.51 11.90
N GLY A 298 -12.40 3.34 12.89
CA GLY A 298 -12.72 3.49 14.31
C GLY A 298 -13.19 4.91 14.65
N LEU A 299 -12.53 5.94 14.12
CA LEU A 299 -12.93 7.33 14.28
C LEU A 299 -14.29 7.61 13.64
N LEU A 300 -14.59 7.03 12.47
CA LEU A 300 -15.94 7.09 11.88
C LEU A 300 -17.00 6.46 12.79
N LEU A 301 -16.69 5.33 13.40
CA LEU A 301 -17.58 4.69 14.36
C LEU A 301 -17.81 5.58 15.59
N VAL A 302 -16.77 6.27 16.09
CA VAL A 302 -16.90 7.23 17.19
C VAL A 302 -17.83 8.39 16.80
N ILE A 303 -17.69 8.97 15.60
CA ILE A 303 -18.63 9.97 15.06
C ILE A 303 -20.06 9.41 15.04
N ALA A 304 -20.24 8.19 14.51
CA ALA A 304 -21.55 7.55 14.46
C ALA A 304 -22.16 7.37 15.86
N CYS A 305 -21.36 6.95 16.84
CA CYS A 305 -21.80 6.83 18.23
C CYS A 305 -22.16 8.20 18.84
N ILE A 306 -21.35 9.23 18.62
CA ILE A 306 -21.62 10.60 19.06
C ILE A 306 -22.97 11.10 18.51
N ASN A 307 -23.22 10.88 17.23
CA ASN A 307 -24.46 11.26 16.56
C ASN A 307 -25.68 10.57 17.17
N VAL A 308 -25.59 9.25 17.37
CA VAL A 308 -26.70 8.50 17.99
C VAL A 308 -26.90 8.92 19.44
N VAL A 309 -25.84 9.14 20.22
CA VAL A 309 -25.91 9.69 21.60
C VAL A 309 -26.62 11.04 21.59
N SER A 310 -26.22 11.97 20.72
CA SER A 310 -26.80 13.30 20.58
C SER A 310 -28.29 13.23 20.26
N LEU A 311 -28.70 12.35 19.35
CA LEU A 311 -30.09 12.09 19.00
C LEU A 311 -30.89 11.47 20.14
N LEU A 312 -30.31 10.51 20.89
CA LEU A 312 -30.93 9.89 22.07
C LEU A 312 -31.14 10.91 23.17
N LEU A 313 -30.17 11.80 23.38
CA LEU A 313 -30.25 12.87 24.38
C LEU A 313 -31.39 13.87 24.07
N ALA A 314 -31.48 14.34 22.83
CA ALA A 314 -32.53 15.19 22.34
C ALA A 314 -33.93 14.56 22.55
N ARG A 315 -34.04 13.25 22.33
CA ARG A 315 -35.29 12.50 22.52
C ARG A 315 -35.65 12.33 24.01
N THR A 316 -34.68 12.11 24.87
CA THR A 316 -34.91 11.93 26.31
C THR A 316 -35.49 13.20 26.93
N ASP A 317 -35.05 14.37 26.49
CA ASP A 317 -35.61 15.66 26.95
C ASP A 317 -37.06 15.86 26.56
N SER A 318 -37.48 15.43 25.36
CA SER A 318 -38.88 15.51 24.95
C SER A 318 -39.82 14.63 25.79
N ARG A 319 -39.25 13.66 26.53
CA ARG A 319 -39.98 12.69 27.37
C ARG A 319 -39.90 12.98 28.88
N THR A 320 -39.33 14.11 29.29
CA THR A 320 -39.20 14.44 30.74
C THR A 320 -40.51 14.48 31.47
N ARG A 321 -41.58 15.01 30.84
CA ARG A 321 -42.94 14.98 31.43
C ARG A 321 -43.49 13.54 31.56
N GLU A 322 -43.29 12.69 30.59
CA GLU A 322 -43.70 11.27 30.63
C GLU A 322 -42.97 10.51 31.76
N MET A 323 -41.66 10.76 31.90
CA MET A 323 -40.85 10.17 32.96
C MET A 323 -41.27 10.67 34.36
N ALA A 324 -41.58 11.96 34.48
CA ALA A 324 -42.06 12.53 35.75
C ALA A 324 -43.41 11.92 36.20
N VAL A 325 -44.35 11.73 35.25
CA VAL A 325 -45.63 11.08 35.54
C VAL A 325 -45.42 9.62 35.93
N ARG A 326 -44.56 8.86 35.25
CA ARG A 326 -44.28 7.47 35.59
C ARG A 326 -43.57 7.31 36.94
N ASN A 327 -42.66 8.21 37.25
CA ASN A 327 -42.00 8.24 38.57
C ASN A 327 -43.02 8.56 39.68
N ALA A 328 -43.96 9.50 39.44
CA ALA A 328 -45.05 9.82 40.37
C ALA A 328 -46.01 8.63 40.57
N LEU A 329 -46.15 7.77 39.56
CA LEU A 329 -46.94 6.52 39.60
C LEU A 329 -46.17 5.34 40.22
N GLY A 330 -44.93 5.55 40.76
CA GLY A 330 -44.15 4.54 41.47
C GLY A 330 -43.19 3.72 40.61
N ALA A 331 -42.88 4.11 39.36
CA ALA A 331 -41.85 3.42 38.58
C ALA A 331 -40.46 3.70 39.13
N SER A 332 -39.71 2.64 39.48
CA SER A 332 -38.32 2.80 39.95
C SER A 332 -37.37 3.27 38.83
N SER A 333 -36.41 4.12 39.17
CA SER A 333 -35.38 4.64 38.24
C SER A 333 -34.63 3.51 37.54
N ARG A 334 -34.44 2.36 38.23
CA ARG A 334 -33.82 1.16 37.63
C ARG A 334 -34.67 0.56 36.50
N ARG A 335 -36.00 0.54 36.63
CA ARG A 335 -36.91 0.01 35.60
C ARG A 335 -36.94 0.90 34.37
N LEU A 336 -36.92 2.21 34.55
CA LEU A 336 -36.82 3.18 33.45
C LEU A 336 -35.46 3.03 32.71
N ALA A 337 -34.37 2.90 33.46
CA ALA A 337 -33.04 2.68 32.90
C ALA A 337 -32.95 1.38 32.05
N LEU A 338 -33.55 0.27 32.56
CA LEU A 338 -33.59 -1.01 31.81
C LEU A 338 -34.42 -0.88 30.54
N GLN A 339 -35.49 -0.11 30.55
CA GLN A 339 -36.30 0.13 29.34
C GLN A 339 -35.52 0.91 28.28
N PHE A 340 -34.79 1.98 28.66
CA PHE A 340 -33.91 2.72 27.73
C PHE A 340 -32.77 1.83 27.21
N ALA A 341 -32.17 0.99 28.06
CA ALA A 341 -31.16 0.03 27.66
C ALA A 341 -31.71 -0.97 26.62
N THR A 342 -32.98 -1.42 26.81
CA THR A 342 -33.61 -2.33 25.83
C THR A 342 -33.87 -1.62 24.49
N GLU A 343 -34.32 -0.34 24.49
CA GLU A 343 -34.45 0.46 23.27
C GLU A 343 -33.09 0.60 22.54
N ALA A 344 -32.01 0.88 23.28
CA ALA A 344 -30.65 1.00 22.77
C ALA A 344 -30.14 -0.34 22.15
N VAL A 345 -30.40 -1.46 22.84
CA VAL A 345 -30.01 -2.80 22.34
C VAL A 345 -30.75 -3.15 21.04
N VAL A 346 -32.06 -2.91 20.97
CA VAL A 346 -32.82 -3.18 19.73
C VAL A 346 -32.29 -2.36 18.55
N LEU A 347 -31.98 -1.09 18.79
CA LEU A 347 -31.46 -0.18 17.78
C LEU A 347 -30.07 -0.64 17.30
N THR A 348 -29.18 -1.01 18.24
CA THR A 348 -27.82 -1.45 17.91
C THR A 348 -27.79 -2.84 17.26
N VAL A 349 -28.71 -3.75 17.62
CA VAL A 349 -28.83 -5.05 16.93
C VAL A 349 -29.27 -4.85 15.49
N ALA A 350 -30.29 -3.98 15.26
CA ALA A 350 -30.72 -3.66 13.89
C ALA A 350 -29.60 -3.02 13.06
N ALA A 351 -28.86 -2.08 13.66
CA ALA A 351 -27.70 -1.44 13.03
C ALA A 351 -26.54 -2.44 12.81
N GLY A 352 -26.30 -3.35 13.75
CA GLY A 352 -25.26 -4.39 13.65
C GLY A 352 -25.54 -5.36 12.51
N VAL A 353 -26.78 -5.87 12.40
CA VAL A 353 -27.16 -6.75 11.29
C VAL A 353 -27.03 -6.04 9.94
N LEU A 354 -27.54 -4.82 9.82
CA LEU A 354 -27.40 -4.03 8.61
C LEU A 354 -25.93 -3.68 8.32
N GLY A 355 -25.15 -3.33 9.35
CA GLY A 355 -23.73 -2.99 9.24
C GLY A 355 -22.88 -4.17 8.76
N VAL A 356 -23.11 -5.38 9.30
CA VAL A 356 -22.43 -6.60 8.84
C VAL A 356 -22.83 -6.96 7.41
N ALA A 357 -24.12 -6.78 7.03
CA ALA A 357 -24.57 -6.96 5.67
C ALA A 357 -23.91 -5.96 4.70
N LEU A 358 -23.85 -4.68 5.06
CA LEU A 358 -23.16 -3.64 4.29
C LEU A 358 -21.64 -3.88 4.23
N ALA A 359 -21.02 -4.45 5.29
CA ALA A 359 -19.60 -4.80 5.28
C ALA A 359 -19.28 -5.82 4.18
N SER A 360 -20.18 -6.77 3.89
CA SER A 360 -19.96 -7.73 2.81
C SER A 360 -19.92 -7.04 1.42
N LEU A 361 -20.74 -6.00 1.22
CA LEU A 361 -20.70 -5.17 0.01
C LEU A 361 -19.42 -4.29 0.00
N GLY A 362 -19.06 -3.73 1.15
CA GLY A 362 -17.84 -2.96 1.33
C GLY A 362 -16.59 -3.78 0.99
N ILE A 363 -16.49 -5.01 1.45
CA ILE A 363 -15.38 -5.92 1.13
C ILE A 363 -15.31 -6.18 -0.38
N ARG A 364 -16.45 -6.49 -1.03
CA ARG A 364 -16.49 -6.68 -2.49
C ARG A 364 -16.07 -5.43 -3.26
N PHE A 365 -16.54 -4.27 -2.83
CA PHE A 365 -16.13 -3.00 -3.42
C PHE A 365 -14.63 -2.75 -3.26
N LEU A 366 -14.07 -2.96 -2.06
CA LEU A 366 -12.65 -2.79 -1.80
C LEU A 366 -11.79 -3.77 -2.61
N THR A 367 -12.23 -5.03 -2.72
CA THR A 367 -11.51 -6.02 -3.54
C THR A 367 -11.59 -5.72 -5.03
N SER A 368 -12.66 -5.09 -5.52
CA SER A 368 -12.77 -4.67 -6.93
C SER A 368 -11.89 -3.46 -7.29
N LEU A 369 -11.41 -2.70 -6.30
CA LEU A 369 -10.45 -1.61 -6.51
C LEU A 369 -9.01 -2.13 -6.67
N LEU A 370 -8.74 -3.38 -6.26
CA LEU A 370 -7.43 -3.99 -6.40
C LEU A 370 -7.23 -4.47 -7.84
N THR A 371 -6.13 -4.08 -8.45
CA THR A 371 -5.76 -4.57 -9.79
C THR A 371 -5.35 -6.05 -9.71
N GLU A 372 -5.46 -6.78 -10.83
CA GLU A 372 -5.03 -8.19 -10.89
C GLU A 372 -3.55 -8.35 -10.49
N ASP A 373 -2.70 -7.39 -10.84
CA ASP A 373 -1.28 -7.38 -10.44
C ASP A 373 -1.12 -7.23 -8.92
N MET A 374 -1.90 -6.36 -8.26
CA MET A 374 -1.89 -6.25 -6.79
C MET A 374 -2.39 -7.52 -6.11
N VAL A 375 -3.49 -8.10 -6.62
CA VAL A 375 -4.04 -9.35 -6.09
C VAL A 375 -3.05 -10.50 -6.27
N SER A 376 -2.31 -10.52 -7.39
CA SER A 376 -1.26 -11.52 -7.64
C SER A 376 -0.07 -11.39 -6.67
N ARG A 377 0.27 -10.17 -6.26
CA ARG A 377 1.32 -9.88 -5.26
C ARG A 377 0.86 -10.09 -3.82
N MET A 378 -0.46 -10.01 -3.58
CA MET A 378 -1.09 -10.18 -2.26
C MET A 378 -2.15 -11.28 -2.29
N PRO A 379 -1.79 -12.53 -2.59
CA PRO A 379 -2.75 -13.62 -2.81
C PRO A 379 -3.55 -13.97 -1.55
N TYR A 380 -3.08 -13.60 -0.35
CA TYR A 380 -3.85 -13.71 0.89
C TYR A 380 -5.09 -12.79 0.91
N LEU A 381 -5.21 -11.86 -0.03
CA LEU A 381 -6.42 -11.07 -0.25
C LEU A 381 -7.44 -11.79 -1.15
N GLN A 382 -7.04 -12.88 -1.82
CA GLN A 382 -7.97 -13.70 -2.58
C GLN A 382 -8.89 -14.46 -1.62
N GLY A 383 -10.19 -14.41 -1.90
CA GLY A 383 -11.17 -15.08 -1.06
C GLY A 383 -11.44 -14.39 0.29
N ILE A 384 -11.08 -13.10 0.43
CA ILE A 384 -11.60 -12.32 1.56
C ILE A 384 -13.12 -12.27 1.44
N GLY A 385 -13.79 -12.88 2.42
CA GLY A 385 -15.24 -12.93 2.50
C GLY A 385 -15.70 -12.91 3.95
N MET A 386 -17.00 -12.81 4.15
CA MET A 386 -17.58 -12.85 5.48
C MET A 386 -17.26 -14.20 6.15
N ASN A 387 -16.61 -14.16 7.30
CA ASN A 387 -16.28 -15.31 8.11
C ASN A 387 -16.72 -15.11 9.57
N LEU A 388 -16.64 -16.15 10.38
CA LEU A 388 -17.06 -16.10 11.77
C LEU A 388 -16.29 -15.03 12.57
N ARG A 389 -14.99 -14.82 12.31
CA ARG A 389 -14.20 -13.81 13.03
C ARG A 389 -14.71 -12.39 12.75
N LEU A 390 -15.07 -12.11 11.49
CA LEU A 390 -15.66 -10.82 11.09
C LEU A 390 -17.04 -10.60 11.71
N ALA A 391 -17.86 -11.65 11.75
CA ALA A 391 -19.17 -11.58 12.43
C ALA A 391 -19.02 -11.34 13.94
N VAL A 392 -18.04 -12.00 14.60
CA VAL A 392 -17.71 -11.77 16.01
C VAL A 392 -17.20 -10.36 16.24
N PHE A 393 -16.31 -9.84 15.37
CA PHE A 393 -15.82 -8.47 15.47
C PHE A 393 -16.96 -7.46 15.33
N GLY A 394 -17.82 -7.59 14.30
CA GLY A 394 -18.99 -6.73 14.11
C GLY A 394 -19.98 -6.80 15.27
N GLY A 395 -20.17 -8.00 15.84
CA GLY A 395 -20.95 -8.22 17.06
C GLY A 395 -20.34 -7.55 18.28
N ALA A 396 -19.03 -7.62 18.47
CA ALA A 396 -18.30 -6.96 19.57
C ALA A 396 -18.41 -5.43 19.46
N VAL A 397 -18.23 -4.87 18.28
CA VAL A 397 -18.39 -3.43 17.99
C VAL A 397 -19.84 -2.98 18.28
N SER A 398 -20.83 -3.74 17.81
CA SER A 398 -22.25 -3.48 18.09
C SER A 398 -22.57 -3.52 19.58
N THR A 399 -22.02 -4.50 20.29
CA THR A 399 -22.18 -4.61 21.76
C THR A 399 -21.54 -3.44 22.47
N GLY A 400 -20.34 -3.00 22.07
CA GLY A 400 -19.68 -1.81 22.60
C GLY A 400 -20.53 -0.55 22.42
N ALA A 401 -21.11 -0.33 21.24
CA ALA A 401 -22.03 0.75 20.97
C ALA A 401 -23.30 0.66 21.85
N ALA A 402 -23.87 -0.54 22.01
CA ALA A 402 -25.03 -0.76 22.88
C ALA A 402 -24.75 -0.37 24.35
N VAL A 403 -23.57 -0.71 24.87
CA VAL A 403 -23.14 -0.34 26.20
C VAL A 403 -23.03 1.18 26.35
N VAL A 404 -22.40 1.87 25.40
CA VAL A 404 -22.30 3.34 25.38
C VAL A 404 -23.70 3.99 25.40
N PHE A 405 -24.62 3.49 24.60
CA PHE A 405 -25.98 4.04 24.52
C PHE A 405 -26.81 3.73 25.78
N ALA A 406 -26.66 2.55 26.36
CA ALA A 406 -27.34 2.18 27.59
C ALA A 406 -26.83 2.97 28.81
N LEU A 407 -25.55 3.36 28.83
CA LEU A 407 -24.96 4.18 29.89
C LEU A 407 -25.39 5.67 29.81
N THR A 408 -25.74 6.18 28.63
CA THR A 408 -26.07 7.58 28.39
C THR A 408 -27.20 8.11 29.32
N PRO A 409 -28.37 7.41 29.49
CA PRO A 409 -29.41 7.84 30.43
C PRO A 409 -29.01 7.71 31.89
N LEU A 410 -28.17 6.72 32.25
CA LEU A 410 -27.70 6.48 33.61
C LEU A 410 -26.78 7.60 34.09
N LEU A 411 -25.90 8.08 33.25
CA LEU A 411 -25.03 9.24 33.55
C LEU A 411 -25.84 10.49 33.83
N ARG A 412 -26.99 10.66 33.15
CA ARG A 412 -27.89 11.81 33.38
C ARG A 412 -28.57 11.76 34.73
N THR A 413 -29.10 10.61 35.13
CA THR A 413 -29.80 10.46 36.42
C THR A 413 -28.86 10.64 37.60
N SER A 414 -27.64 10.15 37.53
CA SER A 414 -26.60 10.29 38.55
C SER A 414 -26.15 11.76 38.71
N MET A 415 -25.92 12.48 37.61
CA MET A 415 -25.49 13.88 37.66
C MET A 415 -26.59 14.84 38.13
N SER A 416 -27.86 14.58 37.83
CA SER A 416 -28.97 15.40 38.30
C SER A 416 -29.18 15.26 39.82
N GLN A 417 -29.11 14.04 40.37
CA GLN A 417 -29.23 13.79 41.79
C GLN A 417 -28.08 14.38 42.63
N THR A 418 -26.86 14.39 42.09
CA THR A 418 -25.70 14.98 42.79
C THR A 418 -25.76 16.53 42.80
N LEU A 419 -26.34 17.16 41.77
CA LEU A 419 -26.46 18.61 41.67
C LEU A 419 -27.69 19.17 42.41
N ASP A 420 -28.80 18.41 42.49
CA ASP A 420 -30.01 18.79 43.19
C ASP A 420 -29.82 18.76 44.73
N GLY A 421 -28.90 17.90 45.23
CA GLY A 421 -28.51 17.86 46.66
C GLY A 421 -27.61 19.01 47.11
N LEU A 422 -27.10 19.83 46.20
CA LEU A 422 -26.17 20.94 46.51
C LEU A 422 -26.73 22.34 46.30
N LYS A 423 -27.93 22.49 45.71
CA LYS A 423 -28.51 23.84 45.40
C LYS A 423 -30.03 23.82 45.46
N GLU A 424 -30.61 24.07 46.64
CA GLU A 424 -31.89 24.71 46.77
C GLU A 424 -31.76 26.17 46.29
N GLY A 425 -32.20 26.49 45.07
CA GLY A 425 -32.35 27.92 44.72
C GLY A 425 -32.22 28.34 43.27
N THR A 426 -31.85 27.49 42.28
CA THR A 426 -31.73 28.04 40.92
C THR A 426 -32.29 27.07 39.85
N ARG A 427 -33.52 27.34 39.38
CA ARG A 427 -34.21 26.65 38.28
C ARG A 427 -33.52 26.70 36.92
N GLY A 428 -32.27 27.23 36.80
CA GLY A 428 -31.52 27.42 35.56
C GLY A 428 -30.26 26.59 35.40
N ALA A 429 -29.74 25.91 36.44
CA ALA A 429 -28.39 25.32 36.41
C ALA A 429 -28.29 23.96 35.69
N ALA A 430 -29.34 23.14 35.71
CA ALA A 430 -29.33 21.82 35.04
C ALA A 430 -29.33 21.91 33.50
N GLY A 431 -29.95 22.96 32.93
CA GLY A 431 -29.95 23.18 31.47
C GLY A 431 -28.61 23.65 30.90
N THR A 432 -27.74 24.25 31.71
CA THR A 432 -26.45 24.81 31.25
C THR A 432 -25.35 23.76 31.15
N SER A 433 -25.27 22.78 32.04
CA SER A 433 -24.29 21.71 32.02
C SER A 433 -24.53 20.76 30.84
N TRP A 434 -25.77 20.51 30.50
CA TRP A 434 -26.17 19.64 29.41
C TRP A 434 -25.92 20.25 28.04
N ARG A 435 -26.15 21.54 27.91
CA ARG A 435 -25.79 22.29 26.68
C ARG A 435 -24.29 22.30 26.43
N ARG A 436 -23.47 22.36 27.49
CA ARG A 436 -22.00 22.23 27.37
C ARG A 436 -21.59 20.86 26.87
N LEU A 437 -22.18 19.78 27.36
CA LEU A 437 -21.89 18.43 26.91
C LEU A 437 -22.22 18.26 25.43
N GLY A 438 -23.39 18.71 24.96
CA GLY A 438 -23.75 18.66 23.53
C GLY A 438 -22.77 19.44 22.64
N SER A 439 -22.33 20.63 23.08
CA SER A 439 -21.34 21.42 22.34
C SER A 439 -19.96 20.75 22.31
N HIS A 440 -19.52 20.08 23.38
CA HIS A 440 -18.27 19.32 23.40
C HIS A 440 -18.32 18.10 22.47
N LEU A 441 -19.46 17.39 22.40
CA LEU A 441 -19.63 16.27 21.45
C LEU A 441 -19.56 16.75 20.00
N VAL A 442 -20.18 17.86 19.66
CA VAL A 442 -20.09 18.46 18.32
C VAL A 442 -18.66 18.90 17.98
N VAL A 443 -17.96 19.53 18.93
CA VAL A 443 -16.56 19.92 18.75
C VAL A 443 -15.68 18.69 18.48
N ALA A 444 -15.87 17.61 19.26
CA ALA A 444 -15.13 16.35 19.05
C ALA A 444 -15.42 15.75 17.66
N GLU A 445 -16.67 15.74 17.25
CA GLU A 445 -17.09 15.26 15.94
C GLU A 445 -16.47 16.08 14.79
N LEU A 446 -16.53 17.41 14.88
CA LEU A 446 -15.92 18.31 13.90
C LEU A 446 -14.40 18.18 13.89
N ALA A 447 -13.76 17.96 15.04
CA ALA A 447 -12.33 17.73 15.14
C ALA A 447 -11.90 16.42 14.42
N ILE A 448 -12.65 15.33 14.64
CA ILE A 448 -12.38 14.05 13.97
C ILE A 448 -12.61 14.18 12.46
N ALA A 449 -13.69 14.85 12.04
CA ALA A 449 -13.97 15.08 10.63
C ALA A 449 -12.87 15.92 9.97
N ALA A 450 -12.44 17.02 10.62
CA ALA A 450 -11.34 17.85 10.16
C ALA A 450 -10.03 17.06 10.03
N MET A 451 -9.71 16.23 11.03
CA MET A 451 -8.53 15.36 11.00
C MET A 451 -8.55 14.38 9.82
N LEU A 452 -9.68 13.69 9.60
CA LEU A 452 -9.82 12.74 8.47
C LEU A 452 -9.76 13.47 7.13
N MET A 453 -10.38 14.63 7.00
CA MET A 453 -10.34 15.46 5.78
C MET A 453 -8.94 15.98 5.49
N ALA A 454 -8.23 16.45 6.51
CA ALA A 454 -6.85 16.91 6.36
C ALA A 454 -5.90 15.75 5.97
N SER A 455 -6.05 14.57 6.59
CA SER A 455 -5.30 13.38 6.22
C SER A 455 -5.57 12.97 4.76
N ALA A 456 -6.83 13.01 4.31
CA ALA A 456 -7.19 12.75 2.92
C ALA A 456 -6.59 13.78 1.96
N GLY A 457 -6.62 15.06 2.33
CA GLY A 457 -6.04 16.15 1.54
C GLY A 457 -4.52 16.04 1.40
N LEU A 458 -3.81 15.71 2.50
CA LEU A 458 -2.36 15.48 2.48
C LEU A 458 -1.99 14.30 1.57
N LEU A 459 -2.71 13.18 1.68
CA LEU A 459 -2.49 12.01 0.80
C LEU A 459 -2.79 12.33 -0.66
N ALA A 460 -3.88 13.07 -0.95
CA ALA A 460 -4.22 13.47 -2.30
C ALA A 460 -3.16 14.40 -2.91
N LYS A 461 -2.64 15.35 -2.13
CA LYS A 461 -1.54 16.23 -2.54
C LYS A 461 -0.25 15.42 -2.76
N GLY A 462 0.08 14.49 -1.87
CA GLY A 462 1.24 13.61 -2.03
C GLY A 462 1.14 12.75 -3.29
N LEU A 463 -0.03 12.19 -3.59
CA LEU A 463 -0.26 11.45 -4.84
C LEU A 463 -0.11 12.37 -6.07
N TYR A 464 -0.65 13.58 -6.02
CA TYR A 464 -0.48 14.55 -7.10
C TYR A 464 0.99 14.84 -7.39
N LEU A 465 1.79 15.12 -6.34
CA LEU A 465 3.23 15.38 -6.48
C LEU A 465 3.99 14.12 -6.95
N PHE A 466 3.59 12.94 -6.47
CA PHE A 466 4.17 11.66 -6.91
C PHE A 466 3.99 11.43 -8.42
N LEU A 467 2.77 11.67 -8.94
CA LEU A 467 2.47 11.50 -10.36
C LEU A 467 3.11 12.56 -11.25
N HIS A 468 3.52 13.71 -10.67
CA HIS A 468 4.21 14.81 -11.37
C HIS A 468 5.68 14.93 -10.95
N VAL A 469 6.26 13.84 -10.41
CA VAL A 469 7.66 13.82 -10.00
C VAL A 469 8.57 14.08 -11.20
N ASP A 470 9.59 14.89 -10.98
CA ASP A 470 10.68 15.00 -11.96
C ASP A 470 11.50 13.72 -11.97
N ALA A 471 11.32 12.94 -13.02
CA ALA A 471 12.05 11.69 -13.23
C ALA A 471 13.47 11.90 -13.78
N GLY A 472 13.86 13.16 -14.06
CA GLY A 472 15.10 13.52 -14.75
C GLY A 472 15.02 13.34 -16.27
N PHE A 473 13.83 13.09 -16.81
CA PHE A 473 13.56 12.94 -18.24
C PHE A 473 12.07 13.23 -18.54
N ASN A 474 11.79 13.50 -19.81
CA ASN A 474 10.41 13.78 -20.24
C ASN A 474 9.61 12.47 -20.37
N THR A 475 8.57 12.32 -19.55
CA THR A 475 7.70 11.13 -19.50
C THR A 475 6.55 11.17 -20.52
N HIS A 476 6.21 12.36 -21.07
CA HIS A 476 5.14 12.51 -22.06
C HIS A 476 5.58 12.05 -23.44
N GLN A 477 4.65 11.52 -24.23
CA GLN A 477 4.89 11.08 -25.60
C GLN A 477 6.04 10.07 -25.74
N LEU A 478 6.21 9.19 -24.75
CA LEU A 478 7.24 8.16 -24.70
C LEU A 478 6.60 6.77 -24.63
N ALA A 479 6.61 6.05 -25.74
CA ALA A 479 6.18 4.66 -25.81
C ALA A 479 7.30 3.72 -25.34
N LEU A 480 6.94 2.66 -24.65
CA LEU A 480 7.82 1.63 -24.13
C LEU A 480 7.43 0.28 -24.70
N VAL A 481 8.44 -0.51 -25.11
CA VAL A 481 8.25 -1.86 -25.62
C VAL A 481 9.40 -2.74 -25.13
N SER A 482 9.12 -3.89 -24.56
CA SER A 482 10.15 -4.89 -24.24
C SER A 482 10.26 -5.91 -25.36
N VAL A 483 11.46 -6.11 -25.88
CA VAL A 483 11.76 -7.06 -26.95
C VAL A 483 12.71 -8.11 -26.43
N THR A 484 12.30 -9.37 -26.46
CA THR A 484 13.12 -10.51 -26.04
C THR A 484 13.22 -11.50 -27.19
N PRO A 485 14.43 -11.74 -27.75
CA PRO A 485 14.60 -12.75 -28.75
C PRO A 485 14.34 -14.15 -28.17
N VAL A 486 13.57 -14.95 -28.88
CA VAL A 486 13.26 -16.33 -28.48
C VAL A 486 14.08 -17.26 -29.32
N SER A 487 14.95 -18.08 -28.72
CA SER A 487 15.75 -19.08 -29.40
C SER A 487 15.28 -20.47 -29.00
N ILE A 488 14.75 -21.22 -29.99
CA ILE A 488 14.39 -22.63 -29.81
C ILE A 488 15.60 -23.46 -30.30
N GLY A 489 16.30 -24.10 -29.37
CA GLY A 489 17.27 -25.11 -29.78
C GLY A 489 18.52 -25.23 -28.92
N THR A 490 18.73 -26.43 -28.47
CA THR A 490 20.00 -26.93 -27.98
C THR A 490 20.89 -27.20 -29.18
N GLY A 491 21.77 -26.27 -29.57
CA GLY A 491 22.80 -26.66 -30.54
C GLY A 491 23.22 -25.67 -31.59
N MET A 492 22.71 -24.44 -31.61
CA MET A 492 23.37 -23.46 -32.47
C MET A 492 24.78 -23.19 -31.91
N ALA A 493 25.79 -23.49 -32.70
CA ALA A 493 27.18 -23.17 -32.38
C ALA A 493 27.27 -21.67 -32.09
N ALA A 494 28.14 -21.26 -31.16
CA ALA A 494 28.36 -19.87 -30.82
C ALA A 494 28.70 -18.98 -32.04
N ALA A 495 29.12 -19.60 -33.14
CA ALA A 495 29.45 -18.98 -34.41
C ALA A 495 28.21 -18.52 -35.21
N ASP A 496 27.03 -19.13 -34.99
CA ASP A 496 25.80 -18.80 -35.75
C ASP A 496 24.90 -17.75 -34.99
N ARG A 497 25.39 -17.20 -33.90
CA ARG A 497 24.65 -16.16 -33.16
C ARG A 497 24.93 -14.81 -33.79
N GLU A 498 23.88 -14.08 -34.14
CA GLU A 498 24.02 -12.66 -34.47
C GLU A 498 24.81 -11.95 -33.36
N PRO A 499 25.74 -11.04 -33.69
CA PRO A 499 26.46 -10.28 -32.71
C PRO A 499 25.47 -9.56 -31.77
N VAL A 500 25.77 -9.60 -30.50
CA VAL A 500 24.95 -9.00 -29.45
C VAL A 500 24.70 -7.53 -29.79
N GLY A 501 23.41 -7.09 -29.70
CA GLY A 501 23.02 -5.72 -30.00
C GLY A 501 22.64 -5.41 -31.45
N VAL A 502 22.94 -6.29 -32.43
CA VAL A 502 22.56 -6.08 -33.85
C VAL A 502 21.04 -6.02 -34.00
N LEU A 503 20.32 -6.95 -33.41
CA LEU A 503 18.85 -6.95 -33.43
C LEU A 503 18.27 -5.65 -32.86
N ALA A 504 18.78 -5.19 -31.71
CA ALA A 504 18.31 -3.95 -31.08
C ALA A 504 18.51 -2.74 -32.01
N ARG A 505 19.64 -2.67 -32.71
CA ARG A 505 19.92 -1.61 -33.67
C ARG A 505 18.99 -1.68 -34.89
N LEU A 506 18.83 -2.86 -35.51
CA LEU A 506 17.92 -3.04 -36.67
C LEU A 506 16.47 -2.68 -36.32
N VAL A 507 16.01 -3.11 -35.15
CA VAL A 507 14.68 -2.73 -34.64
C VAL A 507 14.58 -1.22 -34.43
N ALA A 508 15.57 -0.59 -33.81
CA ALA A 508 15.57 0.85 -33.58
C ALA A 508 15.58 1.65 -34.89
N GLU A 509 16.36 1.24 -35.90
CA GLU A 509 16.38 1.83 -37.23
C GLU A 509 15.02 1.70 -37.94
N ARG A 510 14.42 0.50 -37.92
CA ARG A 510 13.11 0.25 -38.55
C ARG A 510 11.98 1.02 -37.88
N VAL A 511 11.95 1.04 -36.55
CA VAL A 511 10.97 1.79 -35.77
C VAL A 511 11.17 3.30 -35.94
N GLY A 512 12.43 3.76 -36.00
CA GLY A 512 12.75 5.17 -36.25
C GLY A 512 12.28 5.69 -37.61
N ALA A 513 12.09 4.82 -38.59
CA ALA A 513 11.56 5.16 -39.92
C ALA A 513 10.01 5.26 -39.94
N LEU A 514 9.30 4.88 -38.86
CA LEU A 514 7.84 4.97 -38.83
C LEU A 514 7.36 6.42 -38.76
N PRO A 515 6.26 6.75 -39.45
CA PRO A 515 5.68 8.11 -39.41
C PRO A 515 5.27 8.47 -37.97
N GLY A 516 5.64 9.67 -37.52
CA GLY A 516 5.31 10.18 -36.18
C GLY A 516 6.33 9.82 -35.09
N VAL A 517 7.33 9.02 -35.38
CA VAL A 517 8.46 8.77 -34.48
C VAL A 517 9.48 9.90 -34.59
N GLU A 518 9.93 10.45 -33.48
CA GLU A 518 10.92 11.53 -33.38
C GLU A 518 12.32 10.99 -33.11
N SER A 519 12.43 10.10 -32.15
CA SER A 519 13.69 9.43 -31.80
C SER A 519 13.43 8.08 -31.12
N VAL A 520 14.39 7.17 -31.28
CA VAL A 520 14.34 5.83 -30.70
C VAL A 520 15.64 5.58 -29.95
N GLY A 521 15.50 5.10 -28.73
CA GLY A 521 16.61 4.58 -27.93
C GLY A 521 16.28 3.20 -27.38
N TYR A 522 17.28 2.46 -26.95
CA TYR A 522 17.07 1.19 -26.25
C TYR A 522 18.03 1.04 -25.08
N ALA A 523 17.58 0.22 -24.09
CA ALA A 523 18.37 -0.10 -22.92
C ALA A 523 18.09 -1.55 -22.45
N ASP A 524 18.94 -2.08 -21.58
CA ASP A 524 18.74 -3.39 -20.96
C ASP A 524 17.56 -3.47 -19.99
N SER A 525 17.09 -2.32 -19.52
CA SER A 525 15.99 -2.24 -18.55
C SER A 525 15.25 -0.90 -18.62
N LEU A 526 14.02 -0.89 -18.14
CA LEU A 526 13.21 0.32 -18.00
C LEU A 526 13.62 1.11 -16.76
N PRO A 527 13.61 2.46 -16.77
CA PRO A 527 13.72 3.29 -15.59
C PRO A 527 12.49 3.13 -14.67
N LEU A 528 12.55 3.69 -13.49
CA LEU A 528 11.47 3.62 -12.49
C LEU A 528 11.04 2.18 -12.16
N ARG A 529 12.00 1.27 -12.02
CA ARG A 529 11.70 -0.12 -11.65
C ARG A 529 11.34 -0.22 -10.15
N PRO A 530 10.32 -1.01 -9.79
CA PRO A 530 10.18 -1.46 -8.42
C PRO A 530 11.34 -2.41 -8.07
N GLY A 531 12.12 -2.07 -7.05
CA GLY A 531 13.25 -2.87 -6.60
C GLY A 531 14.62 -2.32 -7.00
N LEU A 532 15.69 -3.03 -6.59
CA LEU A 532 17.06 -2.62 -6.86
C LEU A 532 17.43 -2.93 -8.33
N ALA A 533 17.97 -1.94 -9.03
CA ALA A 533 18.62 -2.17 -10.32
C ALA A 533 19.89 -3.02 -10.12
N PRO A 534 20.29 -3.82 -11.14
CA PRO A 534 21.58 -4.51 -11.09
C PRO A 534 22.70 -3.53 -10.79
N SER A 535 23.46 -3.79 -9.74
CA SER A 535 24.54 -2.90 -9.29
C SER A 535 25.89 -3.59 -9.34
N SER A 536 26.95 -2.81 -9.47
CA SER A 536 28.33 -3.27 -9.45
C SER A 536 29.17 -2.38 -8.57
N SER A 537 30.20 -2.95 -7.98
CA SER A 537 31.25 -2.20 -7.31
C SER A 537 32.18 -1.52 -8.33
N PHE A 538 32.69 -0.37 -7.99
CA PHE A 538 33.51 0.48 -8.86
C PHE A 538 34.86 0.75 -8.26
N TRP A 539 35.85 0.94 -9.13
CA TRP A 539 37.22 1.29 -8.78
C TRP A 539 37.70 2.43 -9.66
N ILE A 540 38.03 3.57 -9.07
CA ILE A 540 38.58 4.71 -9.81
C ILE A 540 40.06 4.45 -10.02
N VAL A 541 40.51 4.35 -11.27
CA VAL A 541 41.89 4.08 -11.64
C VAL A 541 42.74 5.24 -11.22
N GLY A 542 43.89 4.94 -10.58
CA GLY A 542 44.85 5.95 -10.14
C GLY A 542 44.54 6.57 -8.76
N ARG A 543 43.45 6.20 -8.09
CA ARG A 543 43.19 6.65 -6.70
C ARG A 543 43.76 5.69 -5.67
N ALA A 544 44.17 6.26 -4.54
CA ALA A 544 44.58 5.49 -3.38
C ALA A 544 43.40 4.69 -2.78
N ALA A 545 43.70 3.56 -2.12
CA ALA A 545 42.69 2.62 -1.64
C ALA A 545 41.68 3.24 -0.65
N ASP A 546 42.08 4.21 0.12
CA ASP A 546 41.28 4.96 1.10
C ASP A 546 40.28 5.93 0.50
N ARG A 547 40.46 6.29 -0.79
CA ARG A 547 39.55 7.19 -1.56
C ARG A 547 38.77 6.48 -2.65
N GLN A 548 38.67 5.16 -2.61
CA GLN A 548 37.94 4.40 -3.58
C GLN A 548 36.41 4.49 -3.35
N ILE A 549 35.65 4.13 -4.38
CA ILE A 549 34.21 4.05 -4.30
C ILE A 549 33.81 2.88 -3.40
N THR A 550 33.04 3.19 -2.36
CA THR A 550 32.55 2.19 -1.41
C THR A 550 31.14 1.69 -1.74
N ASP A 551 30.39 2.42 -2.57
CA ASP A 551 29.02 2.08 -2.92
C ASP A 551 28.97 1.25 -4.22
N ASP A 552 27.98 0.38 -4.32
CA ASP A 552 27.62 -0.26 -5.58
C ASP A 552 26.70 0.67 -6.37
N TRP A 553 27.01 0.91 -7.63
CA TRP A 553 26.19 1.74 -8.51
C TRP A 553 25.33 0.88 -9.42
N PRO A 554 24.07 1.28 -9.68
CA PRO A 554 23.32 0.77 -10.81
C PRO A 554 24.07 0.98 -12.12
N VAL A 555 24.14 -0.05 -12.93
CA VAL A 555 24.72 0.00 -14.27
C VAL A 555 23.64 -0.28 -15.29
N ARG A 556 23.46 0.65 -16.22
CA ARG A 556 22.50 0.52 -17.32
C ARG A 556 23.24 0.48 -18.65
N ARG A 557 22.87 -0.48 -19.48
CA ARG A 557 23.41 -0.62 -20.82
C ARG A 557 22.49 0.07 -21.81
N VAL A 558 23.01 1.04 -22.57
CA VAL A 558 22.18 1.94 -23.37
C VAL A 558 22.70 2.14 -24.80
N SER A 559 21.79 2.48 -25.71
CA SER A 559 22.11 2.88 -27.07
C SER A 559 22.65 4.31 -27.17
N ALA A 560 23.23 4.68 -28.28
CA ALA A 560 23.71 6.03 -28.56
C ALA A 560 22.64 7.11 -28.50
N HIS A 561 21.38 6.79 -28.80
CA HIS A 561 20.26 7.75 -28.79
C HIS A 561 19.33 7.62 -27.57
N TYR A 562 19.76 6.89 -26.55
CA TYR A 562 18.95 6.65 -25.34
C TYR A 562 18.58 7.96 -24.64
N PHE A 563 19.55 8.82 -24.34
CA PHE A 563 19.32 10.08 -23.65
C PHE A 563 18.51 11.06 -24.51
N LYS A 564 18.71 11.05 -25.84
CA LYS A 564 17.91 11.84 -26.79
C LYS A 564 16.45 11.37 -26.79
N ALA A 565 16.17 10.07 -26.78
CA ALA A 565 14.81 9.54 -26.74
C ALA A 565 14.11 9.87 -25.40
N LEU A 566 14.85 9.89 -24.31
CA LEU A 566 14.35 10.32 -23.02
C LEU A 566 14.24 11.85 -22.90
N GLN A 567 14.88 12.64 -23.77
CA GLN A 567 15.08 14.08 -23.62
C GLN A 567 15.79 14.42 -22.30
N ALA A 568 16.71 13.53 -21.86
CA ALA A 568 17.50 13.75 -20.66
C ALA A 568 18.64 14.73 -20.95
N THR A 569 18.93 15.62 -19.99
CA THR A 569 19.92 16.67 -20.16
C THR A 569 21.34 16.16 -19.92
N LEU A 570 22.23 16.34 -20.90
CA LEU A 570 23.67 16.17 -20.69
C LEU A 570 24.23 17.40 -19.98
N VAL A 571 24.84 17.18 -18.81
CA VAL A 571 25.42 18.25 -17.98
C VAL A 571 26.84 18.60 -18.41
N GLY A 572 27.58 17.60 -18.95
CA GLY A 572 28.95 17.78 -19.42
C GLY A 572 29.41 16.66 -20.35
N GLY A 573 30.44 16.91 -21.11
CA GLY A 573 30.99 15.93 -22.06
C GLY A 573 30.07 15.68 -23.27
N ARG A 574 29.97 14.40 -23.69
CA ARG A 574 29.21 13.99 -24.89
C ARG A 574 28.45 12.69 -24.65
N ASP A 575 27.45 12.42 -25.53
CA ASP A 575 26.76 11.14 -25.61
C ASP A 575 27.63 10.06 -26.29
N PHE A 576 27.22 8.81 -26.22
CA PHE A 576 27.84 7.72 -26.96
C PHE A 576 27.65 7.91 -28.48
N SER A 577 28.71 7.57 -29.25
CA SER A 577 28.58 7.43 -30.68
C SER A 577 28.02 6.04 -31.04
N GLU A 578 27.46 5.90 -32.25
CA GLU A 578 26.98 4.61 -32.76
C GLU A 578 28.10 3.58 -32.85
N ASP A 579 29.32 4.01 -33.26
CA ASP A 579 30.48 3.15 -33.33
C ASP A 579 30.95 2.63 -31.98
N GLU A 580 30.85 3.45 -30.93
CA GLU A 580 31.18 3.03 -29.56
C GLU A 580 30.20 2.00 -29.02
N VAL A 581 28.91 2.14 -29.35
CA VAL A 581 27.90 1.14 -28.99
C VAL A 581 28.06 -0.13 -29.82
N ALA A 582 28.26 -0.02 -31.16
CA ALA A 582 28.38 -1.16 -32.03
C ALA A 582 29.62 -2.02 -31.70
N SER A 583 30.73 -1.38 -31.31
CA SER A 583 31.99 -2.05 -30.95
C SER A 583 32.15 -2.31 -29.45
N VAL A 584 31.14 -2.00 -28.67
CA VAL A 584 31.13 -2.10 -27.19
C VAL A 584 32.39 -1.50 -26.56
N ARG A 585 32.77 -0.28 -27.02
CA ARG A 585 34.00 0.37 -26.54
C ARG A 585 33.98 0.55 -25.02
N PRO A 586 35.11 0.50 -24.34
CA PRO A 586 35.19 0.68 -22.87
C PRO A 586 35.04 2.13 -22.45
N VAL A 587 33.89 2.75 -22.78
CA VAL A 587 33.49 4.09 -22.35
C VAL A 587 32.28 4.02 -21.43
N MET A 588 32.04 5.13 -20.68
CA MET A 588 30.87 5.23 -19.79
C MET A 588 30.39 6.67 -19.66
N ILE A 589 29.13 6.83 -19.29
CA ILE A 589 28.54 8.10 -18.84
C ILE A 589 28.10 7.88 -17.38
N ILE A 590 28.28 8.89 -16.56
CA ILE A 590 27.86 8.86 -15.15
C ILE A 590 26.78 9.92 -14.93
N ASN A 591 25.95 9.74 -13.89
CA ASN A 591 24.98 10.75 -13.54
C ASN A 591 25.62 11.87 -12.67
N GLN A 592 24.88 12.96 -12.52
CA GLN A 592 25.33 14.16 -11.78
C GLN A 592 25.62 13.83 -10.32
N THR A 593 24.81 13.00 -9.67
CA THR A 593 25.04 12.55 -8.28
C THR A 593 26.38 11.80 -8.14
N ALA A 594 26.75 10.94 -9.09
CA ALA A 594 28.06 10.25 -9.06
C ALA A 594 29.21 11.23 -9.23
N ALA A 595 29.07 12.18 -10.15
CA ALA A 595 30.07 13.21 -10.39
C ALA A 595 30.30 14.08 -9.15
N GLN A 596 29.22 14.58 -8.53
CA GLN A 596 29.29 15.42 -7.32
C GLN A 596 29.83 14.67 -6.11
N ARG A 597 29.44 13.41 -5.91
CA ARG A 597 29.82 12.65 -4.72
C ARG A 597 31.27 12.17 -4.74
N TYR A 598 31.75 11.71 -5.91
CA TYR A 598 33.03 11.02 -6.00
C TYR A 598 34.13 11.82 -6.70
N PHE A 599 33.81 12.93 -7.36
CA PHE A 599 34.77 13.77 -8.09
C PHE A 599 34.72 15.24 -7.62
N GLN A 600 34.49 15.47 -6.33
CA GLN A 600 34.45 16.82 -5.77
C GLN A 600 35.75 17.61 -6.09
N GLY A 601 35.58 18.71 -6.86
CA GLY A 601 36.72 19.57 -7.25
C GLY A 601 37.60 19.03 -8.38
N GLU A 602 37.23 17.87 -8.98
CA GLU A 602 37.95 17.28 -10.12
C GLU A 602 37.00 17.15 -11.31
N ASP A 603 37.46 17.31 -12.53
CA ASP A 603 36.70 16.96 -13.71
C ASP A 603 36.68 15.43 -13.87
N PRO A 604 35.51 14.77 -13.85
CA PRO A 604 35.40 13.35 -14.06
C PRO A 604 35.62 12.92 -15.51
N ILE A 605 35.46 13.82 -16.49
CA ILE A 605 35.60 13.50 -17.92
C ILE A 605 37.04 13.14 -18.22
N GLY A 606 37.22 12.04 -18.98
CA GLY A 606 38.53 11.46 -19.27
C GLY A 606 39.13 10.59 -18.14
N ARG A 607 38.51 10.54 -16.95
CA ARG A 607 38.94 9.61 -15.91
C ARG A 607 38.40 8.21 -16.21
N SER A 608 39.09 7.20 -15.68
CA SER A 608 38.73 5.80 -15.93
C SER A 608 38.25 5.11 -14.66
N ILE A 609 37.20 4.31 -14.80
CA ILE A 609 36.61 3.49 -13.74
C ILE A 609 36.55 2.02 -14.19
N ALA A 610 36.99 1.10 -13.32
CA ALA A 610 36.86 -0.33 -13.52
C ALA A 610 35.67 -0.90 -12.74
N PHE A 611 34.94 -1.88 -13.32
CA PHE A 611 33.84 -2.59 -12.66
C PHE A 611 34.37 -3.84 -11.94
N GLY A 612 33.91 -4.11 -10.73
CA GLY A 612 34.22 -5.32 -9.98
C GLY A 612 35.58 -5.35 -9.32
N GLY A 613 36.52 -4.48 -9.69
CA GLY A 613 37.84 -4.42 -9.02
C GLY A 613 38.96 -3.83 -9.88
N PRO A 614 40.15 -3.69 -9.27
CA PRO A 614 41.27 -3.00 -9.93
C PRO A 614 41.85 -3.72 -11.15
N SER A 615 41.64 -5.03 -11.25
CA SER A 615 42.08 -5.85 -12.39
C SER A 615 41.07 -5.95 -13.52
N SER A 616 39.88 -5.40 -13.36
CA SER A 616 38.85 -5.43 -14.41
C SER A 616 39.13 -4.37 -15.48
N PRO A 617 38.64 -4.56 -16.73
CA PRO A 617 38.79 -3.56 -17.78
C PRO A 617 38.23 -2.20 -17.36
N ALA A 618 39.08 -1.17 -17.44
CA ALA A 618 38.67 0.20 -17.11
C ALA A 618 37.87 0.83 -18.27
N ARG A 619 36.90 1.67 -17.94
CA ARG A 619 36.10 2.44 -18.87
C ARG A 619 36.31 3.93 -18.66
N GLU A 620 36.49 4.67 -19.75
CA GLU A 620 36.70 6.13 -19.72
C GLU A 620 35.33 6.84 -19.57
N ILE A 621 35.25 7.82 -18.69
CA ILE A 621 34.08 8.68 -18.54
C ILE A 621 34.09 9.72 -19.67
N VAL A 622 33.10 9.65 -20.57
CA VAL A 622 32.97 10.53 -21.74
C VAL A 622 31.89 11.59 -21.58
N GLY A 623 31.00 11.42 -20.59
CA GLY A 623 29.91 12.37 -20.36
C GLY A 623 29.30 12.27 -18.97
N ILE A 624 28.55 13.32 -18.62
CA ILE A 624 27.77 13.42 -17.40
C ILE A 624 26.34 13.77 -17.79
N VAL A 625 25.37 12.97 -17.32
CA VAL A 625 23.94 13.20 -17.54
C VAL A 625 23.28 13.66 -16.23
N ALA A 626 22.21 14.46 -16.32
CA ALA A 626 21.38 14.77 -15.17
C ALA A 626 20.83 13.48 -14.53
N ASP A 627 20.46 13.55 -13.27
CA ASP A 627 19.98 12.36 -12.56
C ASP A 627 18.69 11.82 -13.16
N ILE A 628 18.72 10.59 -13.64
CA ILE A 628 17.54 9.82 -14.06
C ILE A 628 17.16 8.88 -12.93
N LYS A 629 15.91 8.91 -12.51
CA LYS A 629 15.42 8.00 -11.46
C LYS A 629 15.32 6.57 -11.98
N ASP A 630 16.19 5.70 -11.46
CA ASP A 630 16.22 4.27 -11.82
C ASP A 630 15.30 3.41 -10.93
N GLY A 631 15.17 3.78 -9.67
CA GLY A 631 14.30 3.14 -8.68
C GLY A 631 12.91 3.75 -8.57
N PRO A 632 12.15 3.37 -7.54
CA PRO A 632 10.86 3.98 -7.26
C PRO A 632 10.97 5.51 -7.15
N PRO A 633 9.97 6.28 -7.63
CA PRO A 633 10.01 7.75 -7.65
C PRO A 633 10.28 8.41 -6.30
N GLU A 634 9.88 7.75 -5.22
CA GLU A 634 10.08 8.19 -3.83
C GLU A 634 11.52 8.07 -3.34
N THR A 635 12.39 7.36 -4.06
CA THR A 635 13.79 7.20 -3.64
C THR A 635 14.64 8.38 -4.11
N PRO A 636 15.62 8.82 -3.30
CA PRO A 636 16.61 9.80 -3.73
C PRO A 636 17.39 9.28 -4.93
N SER A 637 17.90 10.18 -5.76
CA SER A 637 18.82 9.81 -6.85
C SER A 637 20.09 9.21 -6.25
N HIS A 638 20.54 8.12 -6.85
CA HIS A 638 21.76 7.42 -6.47
C HIS A 638 22.83 7.58 -7.56
N PRO A 639 24.13 7.47 -7.21
CA PRO A 639 25.18 7.35 -8.20
C PRO A 639 24.84 6.23 -9.19
N SER A 640 24.85 6.51 -10.49
CA SER A 640 24.50 5.56 -11.56
C SER A 640 25.47 5.68 -12.72
N ALA A 641 25.68 4.58 -13.43
CA ALA A 641 26.53 4.51 -14.58
C ALA A 641 25.81 3.94 -15.80
N TYR A 642 26.13 4.49 -16.97
CA TYR A 642 25.62 4.08 -18.25
C TYR A 642 26.77 3.60 -19.10
N VAL A 643 26.60 2.46 -19.79
CA VAL A 643 27.62 1.85 -20.64
C VAL A 643 27.01 1.44 -21.97
N PRO A 644 27.82 1.27 -23.04
CA PRO A 644 27.36 0.78 -24.33
C PRO A 644 26.60 -0.53 -24.22
N PHE A 645 25.53 -0.67 -24.98
CA PHE A 645 24.61 -1.81 -24.96
C PHE A 645 25.27 -3.10 -25.50
N ASP A 646 25.15 -4.18 -24.71
CA ASP A 646 25.76 -5.48 -25.01
C ASP A 646 24.83 -6.67 -24.62
N GLN A 647 23.51 -6.48 -24.66
CA GLN A 647 22.55 -7.51 -24.23
C GLN A 647 21.69 -8.03 -25.39
N ALA A 648 21.14 -9.24 -25.23
CA ALA A 648 20.27 -9.85 -26.23
C ALA A 648 18.83 -9.28 -26.17
N GLY A 649 18.26 -9.19 -24.98
CA GLY A 649 16.95 -8.58 -24.76
C GLY A 649 17.07 -7.09 -24.44
N PHE A 650 16.09 -6.29 -24.83
CA PHE A 650 16.12 -4.84 -24.65
C PHE A 650 14.74 -4.26 -24.45
N ALA A 651 14.71 -3.10 -23.80
CA ALA A 651 13.56 -2.21 -23.77
C ALA A 651 13.76 -1.09 -24.79
N LEU A 652 12.77 -0.88 -25.62
CA LEU A 652 12.75 0.19 -26.64
C LEU A 652 12.03 1.41 -26.07
N PHE A 653 12.58 2.60 -26.27
CA PHE A 653 12.07 3.90 -25.90
C PHE A 653 11.80 4.68 -27.19
N VAL A 654 10.53 4.88 -27.48
CA VAL A 654 10.10 5.52 -28.75
C VAL A 654 9.46 6.86 -28.42
N ARG A 655 10.16 7.93 -28.73
CA ARG A 655 9.62 9.30 -28.62
C ARG A 655 8.73 9.58 -29.82
N THR A 656 7.52 10.05 -29.58
CA THR A 656 6.51 10.29 -30.62
C THR A 656 6.07 11.74 -30.63
N ARG A 657 5.54 12.20 -31.79
CA ARG A 657 4.91 13.53 -31.89
C ARG A 657 3.42 13.54 -31.57
N HIS A 658 2.83 12.37 -31.51
CA HIS A 658 1.39 12.14 -31.33
C HIS A 658 1.15 11.16 -30.17
N ASN A 659 -0.10 10.77 -30.01
CA ASN A 659 -0.49 9.78 -28.98
C ASN A 659 0.26 8.45 -29.20
N GLU A 660 0.97 7.99 -28.18
CA GLU A 660 1.80 6.80 -28.18
C GLU A 660 1.01 5.52 -28.49
N SER A 661 -0.22 5.43 -27.95
CA SER A 661 -1.07 4.24 -28.11
C SER A 661 -1.46 3.99 -29.57
N ALA A 662 -1.57 5.03 -30.37
CA ALA A 662 -1.87 4.89 -31.80
C ALA A 662 -0.74 4.20 -32.59
N LEU A 663 0.50 4.24 -32.10
CA LEU A 663 1.66 3.62 -32.73
C LEU A 663 1.84 2.15 -32.33
N PHE A 664 1.20 1.67 -31.29
CA PHE A 664 1.43 0.31 -30.77
C PHE A 664 1.29 -0.81 -31.83
N PRO A 665 0.22 -0.85 -32.66
CA PRO A 665 0.12 -1.85 -33.72
C PRO A 665 1.25 -1.79 -34.74
N SER A 666 1.65 -0.57 -35.13
CA SER A 666 2.74 -0.36 -36.09
C SER A 666 4.11 -0.72 -35.52
N LEU A 667 4.33 -0.50 -34.22
CA LEU A 667 5.54 -0.91 -33.50
C LEU A 667 5.67 -2.43 -33.49
N VAL A 668 4.59 -3.14 -33.14
CA VAL A 668 4.59 -4.60 -33.15
C VAL A 668 4.87 -5.16 -34.54
N ALA A 669 4.17 -4.64 -35.55
CA ALA A 669 4.35 -5.06 -36.95
C ALA A 669 5.79 -4.82 -37.43
N ALA A 670 6.36 -3.65 -37.15
CA ALA A 670 7.73 -3.31 -37.56
C ALA A 670 8.79 -4.20 -36.88
N ILE A 671 8.57 -4.56 -35.61
CA ILE A 671 9.48 -5.47 -34.88
C ILE A 671 9.39 -6.90 -35.43
N GLN A 672 8.17 -7.39 -35.63
CA GLN A 672 7.92 -8.75 -36.17
C GLN A 672 8.34 -8.92 -37.63
N GLU A 673 8.34 -7.83 -38.42
CA GLU A 673 8.85 -7.82 -39.81
C GLU A 673 10.36 -8.15 -39.84
N ILE A 674 11.14 -7.69 -38.88
CA ILE A 674 12.57 -7.97 -38.75
C ILE A 674 12.81 -9.41 -38.30
N ARG A 675 12.09 -9.80 -37.25
CA ARG A 675 12.20 -11.12 -36.65
C ARG A 675 10.88 -11.60 -36.10
N PRO A 676 10.20 -12.53 -36.77
CA PRO A 676 8.90 -13.06 -36.33
C PRO A 676 8.96 -13.82 -35.00
N ASP A 677 10.12 -14.33 -34.62
CA ASP A 677 10.35 -15.14 -33.42
C ASP A 677 10.74 -14.33 -32.18
N VAL A 678 10.62 -12.98 -32.22
CA VAL A 678 10.83 -12.17 -31.02
C VAL A 678 9.53 -12.04 -30.22
N MET A 679 9.66 -12.13 -28.91
CA MET A 679 8.60 -11.78 -28.00
C MET A 679 8.54 -10.26 -27.80
N VAL A 680 7.41 -9.66 -28.13
CA VAL A 680 7.10 -8.25 -27.89
C VAL A 680 6.14 -8.17 -26.74
N ALA A 681 6.53 -7.52 -25.65
CA ALA A 681 5.76 -7.42 -24.42
C ALA A 681 5.81 -6.01 -23.83
N GLY A 682 4.91 -5.71 -22.88
CA GLY A 682 4.96 -4.49 -22.09
C GLY A 682 4.75 -3.20 -22.90
N LEU A 683 3.94 -3.27 -23.97
CA LEU A 683 3.52 -2.08 -24.71
C LEU A 683 2.72 -1.16 -23.80
N THR A 684 3.29 -0.02 -23.47
CA THR A 684 2.65 0.98 -22.59
C THR A 684 3.26 2.36 -22.84
N SER A 685 2.60 3.42 -22.43
CA SER A 685 3.23 4.74 -22.35
C SER A 685 3.97 4.91 -21.03
N MET A 686 4.97 5.78 -21.01
CA MET A 686 5.69 6.08 -19.77
C MET A 686 4.77 6.70 -18.72
N THR A 687 3.83 7.51 -19.14
CA THR A 687 2.81 8.11 -18.26
C THR A 687 1.92 7.02 -17.63
N GLU A 688 1.40 6.08 -18.43
CA GLU A 688 0.60 4.96 -17.95
C GLU A 688 1.39 4.06 -16.99
N ARG A 689 2.68 3.83 -17.30
CA ARG A 689 3.56 3.08 -16.42
C ARG A 689 3.72 3.73 -15.05
N LEU A 690 3.84 5.06 -14.96
CA LEU A 690 3.86 5.78 -13.68
C LEU A 690 2.60 5.53 -12.87
N HIS A 691 1.43 5.54 -13.50
CA HIS A 691 0.15 5.26 -12.84
C HIS A 691 0.00 3.79 -12.41
N THR A 692 0.66 2.86 -13.07
CA THR A 692 0.61 1.42 -12.76
C THR A 692 1.72 0.94 -11.82
N LEU A 693 2.63 1.83 -11.39
CA LEU A 693 3.62 1.48 -10.37
C LEU A 693 2.93 1.02 -9.09
N PRO A 694 3.43 -0.02 -8.40
CA PRO A 694 2.82 -0.50 -7.16
C PRO A 694 2.63 0.59 -6.10
N SER A 695 3.58 1.50 -5.94
CA SER A 695 3.49 2.65 -5.03
C SER A 695 2.41 3.66 -5.47
N ALA A 696 2.26 3.92 -6.76
CA ALA A 696 1.20 4.79 -7.30
C ALA A 696 -0.19 4.21 -7.02
N VAL A 697 -0.38 2.93 -7.35
CA VAL A 697 -1.68 2.24 -7.17
C VAL A 697 -2.03 2.15 -5.68
N MET A 698 -1.05 1.87 -4.81
CA MET A 698 -1.24 1.86 -3.36
C MET A 698 -1.64 3.24 -2.84
N ASN A 699 -0.92 4.29 -3.21
CA ASN A 699 -1.23 5.66 -2.80
C ASN A 699 -2.59 6.11 -3.33
N GLN A 700 -2.94 5.79 -4.57
CA GLN A 700 -4.26 6.08 -5.14
C GLN A 700 -5.38 5.38 -4.37
N SER A 701 -5.20 4.11 -4.03
CA SER A 701 -6.15 3.34 -3.23
C SER A 701 -6.34 3.95 -1.84
N LEU A 702 -5.25 4.41 -1.20
CA LEU A 702 -5.29 5.11 0.08
C LEU A 702 -6.06 6.43 0.01
N VAL A 703 -5.83 7.24 -1.03
CA VAL A 703 -6.55 8.50 -1.27
C VAL A 703 -8.05 8.24 -1.40
N TRP A 704 -8.47 7.22 -2.16
CA TRP A 704 -9.88 6.87 -2.30
C TRP A 704 -10.50 6.39 -0.99
N LEU A 705 -9.80 5.56 -0.21
CA LEU A 705 -10.31 5.02 1.05
C LEU A 705 -10.41 6.09 2.14
N VAL A 706 -9.33 6.84 2.36
CA VAL A 706 -9.31 7.90 3.39
C VAL A 706 -10.21 9.06 2.98
N GLY A 707 -10.25 9.38 1.67
CA GLY A 707 -11.18 10.35 1.11
C GLY A 707 -12.64 9.93 1.29
N GLY A 708 -12.95 8.66 1.09
CA GLY A 708 -14.28 8.09 1.38
C GLY A 708 -14.64 8.21 2.86
N PHE A 709 -13.72 7.92 3.78
CA PHE A 709 -13.92 8.13 5.21
C PHE A 709 -14.15 9.60 5.56
N ALA A 710 -13.36 10.49 4.96
CA ALA A 710 -13.51 11.93 5.14
C ALA A 710 -14.87 12.45 4.66
N ALA A 711 -15.34 11.97 3.50
CA ALA A 711 -16.65 12.32 2.97
C ALA A 711 -17.79 11.83 3.87
N VAL A 712 -17.73 10.57 4.33
CA VAL A 712 -18.71 10.02 5.26
C VAL A 712 -18.67 10.78 6.60
N ALA A 713 -17.48 11.05 7.14
CA ALA A 713 -17.32 11.83 8.37
C ALA A 713 -17.94 13.24 8.25
N LEU A 714 -17.72 13.91 7.11
CA LEU A 714 -18.30 15.23 6.83
C LEU A 714 -19.83 15.16 6.82
N VAL A 715 -20.41 14.19 6.10
CA VAL A 715 -21.88 14.01 6.06
C VAL A 715 -22.44 13.73 7.44
N LEU A 716 -21.81 12.85 8.21
CA LEU A 716 -22.23 12.52 9.57
C LEU A 716 -22.16 13.74 10.47
N SER A 717 -21.07 14.53 10.39
CA SER A 717 -20.90 15.75 11.19
C SER A 717 -21.91 16.85 10.83
N VAL A 718 -22.26 16.97 9.55
CA VAL A 718 -23.32 17.87 9.10
C VAL A 718 -24.69 17.46 9.68
N VAL A 719 -25.00 16.16 9.67
CA VAL A 719 -26.25 15.61 10.22
C VAL A 719 -26.31 15.79 11.74
N GLY A 720 -25.21 15.50 12.45
CA GLY A 720 -25.09 15.66 13.89
C GLY A 720 -25.27 17.11 14.34
N LEU A 721 -24.54 18.01 13.68
CA LEU A 721 -24.63 19.44 13.95
C LEU A 721 -26.06 19.97 13.66
N TYR A 722 -26.65 19.59 12.52
CA TYR A 722 -28.05 19.95 12.22
C TYR A 722 -28.97 19.53 13.35
N GLY A 723 -28.84 18.30 13.87
CA GLY A 723 -29.65 17.79 14.98
C GLY A 723 -29.48 18.61 16.25
N VAL A 724 -28.23 18.93 16.63
CA VAL A 724 -27.94 19.74 17.85
C VAL A 724 -28.38 21.18 17.69
N VAL A 725 -28.16 21.82 16.54
CA VAL A 725 -28.61 23.20 16.28
C VAL A 725 -30.12 23.28 16.26
N ALA A 726 -30.82 22.36 15.57
CA ALA A 726 -32.27 22.32 15.51
C ALA A 726 -32.88 22.14 16.92
N TYR A 727 -32.29 21.27 17.73
CA TYR A 727 -32.69 21.06 19.14
C TYR A 727 -32.46 22.30 20.00
N THR A 728 -31.30 22.95 19.93
CA THR A 728 -30.94 24.14 20.72
C THR A 728 -31.85 25.32 20.36
N VAL A 729 -32.14 25.49 19.07
CA VAL A 729 -33.08 26.49 18.56
C VAL A 729 -34.52 26.22 19.11
N GLY A 730 -34.95 24.96 19.06
CA GLY A 730 -36.26 24.54 19.61
C GLY A 730 -36.40 24.86 21.10
N GLN A 731 -35.38 24.63 21.91
CA GLN A 731 -35.37 24.98 23.35
C GLN A 731 -35.43 26.50 23.60
N ARG A 732 -34.83 27.31 22.73
CA ARG A 732 -34.80 28.75 22.80
C ARG A 732 -35.95 29.43 22.05
N ALA A 733 -36.90 28.68 21.49
CA ALA A 733 -37.98 29.22 20.68
C ALA A 733 -38.80 30.32 21.46
N ARG A 734 -39.06 30.11 22.75
CA ARG A 734 -39.74 31.09 23.61
C ARG A 734 -38.89 32.35 23.83
N GLU A 735 -37.60 32.23 24.09
CA GLU A 735 -36.66 33.34 24.24
C GLU A 735 -36.55 34.16 22.94
N ILE A 736 -36.43 33.45 21.79
CA ILE A 736 -36.39 34.06 20.47
C ILE A 736 -37.72 34.72 20.15
N GLY A 737 -38.86 34.07 20.46
CA GLY A 737 -40.20 34.64 20.29
C GLY A 737 -40.41 35.94 21.09
N ILE A 738 -39.98 35.99 22.36
CA ILE A 738 -40.02 37.18 23.20
C ILE A 738 -39.15 38.32 22.62
N ARG A 739 -37.92 38.00 22.19
CA ARG A 739 -37.04 39.00 21.55
C ARG A 739 -37.63 39.54 20.25
N MET A 740 -38.26 38.68 19.44
CA MET A 740 -38.94 39.09 18.20
C MET A 740 -40.18 39.95 18.50
N ALA A 741 -40.95 39.63 19.55
CA ALA A 741 -42.07 40.43 20.01
C ALA A 741 -41.65 41.84 20.52
N LEU A 742 -40.43 41.93 21.07
CA LEU A 742 -39.80 43.17 21.52
C LEU A 742 -39.11 43.99 20.40
N GLY A 743 -39.27 43.57 19.11
CA GLY A 743 -38.73 44.29 17.96
C GLY A 743 -37.35 43.85 17.47
N ALA A 744 -36.84 42.67 17.87
CA ALA A 744 -35.58 42.17 17.34
C ALA A 744 -35.73 41.80 15.86
N VAL A 745 -34.79 42.26 15.01
CA VAL A 745 -34.78 41.92 13.58
C VAL A 745 -34.33 40.48 13.36
N PRO A 746 -34.84 39.76 12.34
CA PRO A 746 -34.46 38.37 11.99
C PRO A 746 -32.96 38.17 11.88
N GLN A 747 -32.22 39.17 11.40
CA GLN A 747 -30.75 39.13 11.27
C GLN A 747 -30.03 38.91 12.61
N SER A 748 -30.60 39.39 13.75
CA SER A 748 -30.02 39.16 15.07
C SER A 748 -30.10 37.67 15.48
N VAL A 749 -31.17 36.94 15.06
CA VAL A 749 -31.33 35.51 15.27
C VAL A 749 -30.32 34.70 14.40
N TYR A 750 -30.18 35.09 13.13
CA TYR A 750 -29.17 34.47 12.26
C TYR A 750 -27.77 34.66 12.85
N ARG A 751 -27.39 35.88 13.27
CA ARG A 751 -26.08 36.16 13.83
C ARG A 751 -25.81 35.36 15.12
N LEU A 752 -26.83 35.15 15.94
CA LEU A 752 -26.71 34.37 17.17
C LEU A 752 -26.43 32.87 16.83
N VAL A 753 -27.22 32.25 15.94
CA VAL A 753 -27.14 30.80 15.63
C VAL A 753 -25.89 30.51 14.81
N LEU A 754 -25.63 31.28 13.75
CA LEU A 754 -24.48 31.09 12.89
C LEU A 754 -23.16 31.41 13.59
N GLY A 755 -23.16 32.44 14.49
CA GLY A 755 -21.97 32.76 15.29
C GLY A 755 -21.59 31.65 16.27
N GLU A 756 -22.56 30.96 16.89
CA GLU A 756 -22.31 29.78 17.73
C GLU A 756 -21.74 28.60 16.89
N ALA A 757 -22.28 28.39 15.69
CA ALA A 757 -21.80 27.39 14.76
C ALA A 757 -20.34 27.64 14.30
N VAL A 758 -20.03 28.89 13.93
CA VAL A 758 -18.65 29.28 13.53
C VAL A 758 -17.65 29.06 14.68
N ARG A 759 -18.04 29.39 15.91
CA ARG A 759 -17.17 29.14 17.07
C ARG A 759 -16.88 27.64 17.27
N LEU A 760 -17.90 26.79 17.15
CA LEU A 760 -17.72 25.32 17.26
C LEU A 760 -16.80 24.78 16.17
N VAL A 761 -16.96 25.26 14.92
CA VAL A 761 -16.07 24.89 13.79
C VAL A 761 -14.64 25.36 14.04
N ALA A 762 -14.44 26.60 14.48
CA ALA A 762 -13.11 27.15 14.73
C ALA A 762 -12.33 26.28 15.75
N ILE A 763 -13.01 25.92 16.86
CA ILE A 763 -12.41 25.03 17.87
C ILE A 763 -12.20 23.63 17.31
N GLY A 764 -13.20 23.05 16.62
CA GLY A 764 -13.12 21.71 16.04
C GLY A 764 -12.04 21.61 14.96
N ALA A 765 -11.97 22.59 14.04
CA ALA A 765 -10.94 22.64 13.00
C ALA A 765 -9.53 22.82 13.59
N GLY A 766 -9.37 23.64 14.64
CA GLY A 766 -8.09 23.80 15.33
C GLY A 766 -7.61 22.51 15.99
N LEU A 767 -8.49 21.81 16.73
CA LEU A 767 -8.18 20.50 17.32
C LEU A 767 -7.95 19.43 16.27
N GLY A 768 -8.75 19.44 15.18
CA GLY A 768 -8.60 18.54 14.06
C GLY A 768 -7.29 18.74 13.30
N ALA A 769 -6.85 19.99 13.12
CA ALA A 769 -5.55 20.30 12.54
C ALA A 769 -4.38 19.75 13.40
N LEU A 770 -4.43 19.92 14.72
CA LEU A 770 -3.45 19.33 15.64
C LEU A 770 -3.45 17.79 15.53
N GLY A 771 -4.64 17.18 15.49
CA GLY A 771 -4.78 15.74 15.27
C GLY A 771 -4.23 15.30 13.91
N ALA A 772 -4.44 16.07 12.85
CA ALA A 772 -3.94 15.77 11.51
C ALA A 772 -2.42 15.88 11.42
N VAL A 773 -1.80 16.87 12.08
CA VAL A 773 -0.33 16.99 12.15
C VAL A 773 0.27 15.79 12.88
N THR A 774 -0.32 15.34 13.99
CA THR A 774 0.15 14.16 14.72
C THR A 774 -0.02 12.90 13.88
N ALA A 775 -1.19 12.69 13.26
CA ALA A 775 -1.42 11.56 12.36
C ALA A 775 -0.48 11.59 11.14
N GLY A 776 -0.29 12.77 10.52
CA GLY A 776 0.63 12.97 9.40
C GLY A 776 2.09 12.66 9.76
N SER A 777 2.50 12.95 11.00
CA SER A 777 3.85 12.61 11.48
C SER A 777 4.07 11.09 11.56
N PHE A 778 3.06 10.32 11.98
CA PHE A 778 3.10 8.85 11.93
C PHE A 778 3.07 8.30 10.51
N MET A 779 2.46 9.04 9.57
CA MET A 779 2.30 8.67 8.17
C MET A 779 3.38 9.29 7.26
N ARG A 780 4.42 9.89 7.80
CA ARG A 780 5.41 10.69 7.04
C ARG A 780 6.02 9.90 5.87
N HIS A 781 6.21 8.59 6.04
CA HIS A 781 6.71 7.70 4.99
C HIS A 781 5.72 7.43 3.84
N LEU A 782 4.43 7.76 4.04
CA LEU A 782 3.37 7.66 3.01
C LEU A 782 3.11 9.00 2.31
N LEU A 783 3.63 10.10 2.87
CA LEU A 783 3.47 11.43 2.32
C LEU A 783 4.66 11.73 1.40
N PHE A 784 4.42 11.73 0.10
CA PHE A 784 5.44 12.06 -0.88
C PHE A 784 5.58 13.59 -0.99
N ASP A 785 6.72 14.12 -0.60
CA ASP A 785 7.11 15.55 -0.67
C ASP A 785 6.06 16.53 -0.09
N VAL A 786 5.32 16.07 0.94
CA VAL A 786 4.31 16.87 1.64
C VAL A 786 4.63 16.85 3.13
N GLU A 787 4.73 18.04 3.72
CA GLU A 787 4.91 18.17 5.15
C GLU A 787 3.60 17.94 5.91
N PRO A 788 3.62 17.28 7.09
CA PRO A 788 2.41 17.02 7.89
C PRO A 788 1.62 18.27 8.27
N TRP A 789 2.28 19.44 8.29
CA TRP A 789 1.69 20.74 8.63
C TRP A 789 1.41 21.61 7.39
N ASP A 790 1.10 21.01 6.26
CA ASP A 790 0.83 21.75 5.02
C ASP A 790 -0.33 22.76 5.20
N VAL A 791 0.03 24.03 5.32
CA VAL A 791 -0.93 25.12 5.62
C VAL A 791 -2.04 25.25 4.56
N PRO A 792 -1.76 25.19 3.26
CA PRO A 792 -2.81 25.25 2.23
C PRO A 792 -3.87 24.17 2.39
N THR A 793 -3.48 22.93 2.66
CA THR A 793 -4.42 21.82 2.91
C THR A 793 -5.26 22.06 4.15
N MET A 794 -4.64 22.53 5.26
CA MET A 794 -5.36 22.81 6.51
C MET A 794 -6.38 23.94 6.34
N VAL A 795 -6.02 25.00 5.64
CA VAL A 795 -6.92 26.12 5.32
C VAL A 795 -8.07 25.68 4.42
N ALA A 796 -7.79 24.90 3.37
CA ALA A 796 -8.84 24.38 2.49
C ALA A 796 -9.87 23.53 3.24
N VAL A 797 -9.40 22.65 4.14
CA VAL A 797 -10.27 21.82 5.00
C VAL A 797 -11.10 22.68 5.95
N ALA A 798 -10.48 23.65 6.63
CA ALA A 798 -11.18 24.57 7.52
C ALA A 798 -12.26 25.37 6.77
N CYS A 799 -11.97 25.87 5.58
CA CYS A 799 -12.94 26.58 4.74
C CYS A 799 -14.10 25.67 4.31
N LEU A 800 -13.80 24.45 3.81
CA LEU A 800 -14.82 23.49 3.40
C LEU A 800 -15.74 23.12 4.57
N LEU A 801 -15.17 22.83 5.74
CA LEU A 801 -15.91 22.50 6.95
C LEU A 801 -16.79 23.66 7.40
N THR A 802 -16.26 24.89 7.35
CA THR A 802 -17.01 26.10 7.70
C THR A 802 -18.21 26.29 6.77
N ILE A 803 -18.02 26.16 5.47
CA ILE A 803 -19.10 26.27 4.47
C ILE A 803 -20.19 25.22 4.73
N CYS A 804 -19.83 23.96 4.91
CA CYS A 804 -20.79 22.88 5.18
C CYS A 804 -21.58 23.11 6.47
N VAL A 805 -20.91 23.55 7.54
CA VAL A 805 -21.53 23.84 8.84
C VAL A 805 -22.46 25.04 8.77
N LEU A 806 -22.09 26.10 8.05
CA LEU A 806 -22.96 27.26 7.85
C LEU A 806 -24.22 26.89 7.06
N LEU A 807 -24.08 26.09 6.01
CA LEU A 807 -25.21 25.55 5.23
C LEU A 807 -26.14 24.69 6.10
N ALA A 808 -25.58 23.78 6.91
CA ALA A 808 -26.34 22.94 7.83
C ALA A 808 -27.11 23.76 8.89
N SER A 809 -26.50 24.83 9.41
CA SER A 809 -27.07 25.67 10.44
C SER A 809 -28.08 26.70 9.91
N TYR A 810 -28.04 26.98 8.60
CA TYR A 810 -28.93 27.98 7.98
C TYR A 810 -30.42 27.56 8.04
N LEU A 811 -30.76 26.29 7.77
CA LEU A 811 -32.13 25.82 7.79
C LEU A 811 -32.79 25.92 9.16
N PRO A 812 -32.16 25.48 10.27
CA PRO A 812 -32.69 25.70 11.63
C PRO A 812 -32.81 27.18 11.98
N ALA A 813 -31.80 27.98 11.60
CA ALA A 813 -31.83 29.44 11.85
C ALA A 813 -32.96 30.16 11.12
N ARG A 814 -33.24 29.78 9.86
CA ARG A 814 -34.36 30.31 9.07
C ARG A 814 -35.70 29.95 9.69
N ARG A 815 -35.88 28.70 10.17
CA ARG A 815 -37.09 28.30 10.88
C ARG A 815 -37.29 29.09 12.14
N ALA A 816 -36.23 29.34 12.91
CA ALA A 816 -36.27 30.14 14.14
C ALA A 816 -36.64 31.60 13.87
N ALA A 817 -36.11 32.22 12.83
CA ALA A 817 -36.39 33.61 12.44
C ALA A 817 -37.79 33.80 11.85
N GLY A 818 -38.45 32.72 11.37
CA GLY A 818 -39.82 32.75 10.83
C GLY A 818 -40.93 32.37 11.81
N VAL A 819 -40.60 32.15 13.09
CA VAL A 819 -41.58 31.79 14.10
C VAL A 819 -42.47 33.01 14.42
N ASN A 820 -43.82 32.83 14.34
CA ASN A 820 -44.78 33.87 14.72
C ASN A 820 -44.77 34.04 16.26
N PRO A 821 -44.43 35.22 16.78
CA PRO A 821 -44.35 35.45 18.22
C PRO A 821 -45.68 35.15 18.97
N VAL A 822 -46.81 35.35 18.29
CA VAL A 822 -48.15 35.14 18.89
C VAL A 822 -48.43 33.64 19.14
N ASP A 823 -47.95 32.76 18.22
CA ASP A 823 -48.17 31.32 18.34
C ASP A 823 -47.34 30.69 19.46
N VAL A 824 -46.13 31.25 19.71
CA VAL A 824 -45.21 30.78 20.79
C VAL A 824 -45.72 31.22 22.19
N LEU A 825 -46.37 32.38 22.27
CA LEU A 825 -46.90 32.89 23.52
C LEU A 825 -48.26 32.25 23.88
N ARG A 826 -49.00 31.70 22.90
CA ARG A 826 -50.25 30.96 23.09
C ARG A 826 -50.09 29.46 23.33
N ALA A 827 -48.94 28.86 23.05
CA ALA A 827 -48.66 27.44 23.30
C ALA A 827 -48.34 27.21 24.80
N GLU A 828 -49.39 27.19 25.66
CA GLU A 828 -49.35 26.66 27.01
C GLU A 828 -49.49 25.15 27.08
#